data_d5bc0c505049236fd1065c398d408bfc
#
_entry.id   d5bc0c505049236fd1065c398d408bfc
#
_cell.length_a   1.000
_cell.length_b   1.000
_cell.length_c   1.000
_cell.angle_alpha   90.00
_cell.angle_beta   90.00
_cell.angle_gamma   90.00
#
_symmetry.space_group_name_H-M   'P 1'
#
loop_
_entity.id
_entity.type
_entity.pdbx_description
1 polymer ?
#
loop_
_entity_poly.entity_id
_entity_poly.type
_entity_poly.pdbx_seq_one_letter_code
_entity_poly.pdbx_strand_id
1 'polypeptide(L)'
;MLRTLTSRFNSLIRRHLEWVFRITTTSPRAVLSAFFLALLISVAVICTTRFDADIFQLFPTRQPALKLLLDSLQWTGSANEAYFLLEGERGALPAEAERFAERLRLARVGGQPAFKRITWRVFDESEGAAFNSFIAYAVTRPQLFIGPEDVPALVKRFAPAAMDGSLRRIKADLAGQFGGAMTGLASADPLYLRDLILPRLKSASQALDLDPDSPYFLSRDGKVLIMIAEPARPVQDMAFARALVTTINEARLGSSVAISCAGAHISAVLDEAEMKSNIIACILSSLAVVLTIFYAVYRRILPTLLLPLIIAAGVAMALGIAGLLLPSIHIISFAFMALIIGLGTDYSIHLYDRFHSERAAGRGADEALRLAVVDTGHGLFTAAATTAVPFFALMVSDVRALYELGLLVGLGVLFSLYATFFFLPPLLVYMERRFPADYRPIPGLGLRHVWRLAGRFPRAVVSISILAIILMGTASTRTFFDGELKNLQPRHSEAFLAQEKIERHLSLAPKQLLVAIEGKELAEVLRRAARVDGLARSWQGRGSISSWSSLGQIINNRDRQVEISRAISAGTGGGLPVAGVSAALDRQGFESGPFQPFIYALSAGNALSPVPEEEAIARLKASPLRGVADRHLIKDADGYHALVFLYYKETGFDQSAFLHELAVIDPAARVTGVDLVSSQLAASVRHNFLLGFIIGGLLVLFLLLSHFESPGGIFYAMFPVIAGAVTMLGIMALCGMGLNFMNAMVLVTIVGMGSDYGLHLRHRVVAADPQGSEERFIQAGRAVLLSALTTIAGFGSLALADYPALASIGWATNFGVGFTALFALVTLPAVIVVLDKAGQFRV
;
A
#
# COMPACT_ATOMS: atom_id res chain seq x y z
N MET A 1 13.84 -42.24 20.95
CA MET A 1 12.78 -41.27 21.26
C MET A 1 12.08 -40.74 19.99
N LEU A 2 12.79 -40.21 18.99
CA LEU A 2 12.20 -39.75 17.72
C LEU A 2 11.44 -40.88 17.00
N ARG A 3 12.03 -42.08 16.78
CA ARG A 3 11.36 -43.21 16.11
C ARG A 3 10.06 -43.66 16.80
N THR A 4 10.00 -43.63 18.13
CA THR A 4 8.78 -43.99 18.88
C THR A 4 7.70 -42.90 18.77
N LEU A 5 8.07 -41.61 18.69
CA LEU A 5 7.15 -40.52 18.45
C LEU A 5 6.59 -40.58 17.03
N THR A 6 7.43 -40.84 16.02
CA THR A 6 7.04 -40.96 14.61
C THR A 6 6.07 -42.14 14.39
N SER A 7 6.37 -43.33 14.97
CA SER A 7 5.48 -44.47 14.85
C SER A 7 4.11 -44.24 15.53
N ARG A 8 4.08 -43.58 16.67
CA ARG A 8 2.82 -43.20 17.36
C ARG A 8 2.02 -42.19 16.54
N PHE A 9 2.67 -41.18 15.98
CA PHE A 9 2.03 -40.16 15.14
C PHE A 9 1.44 -40.75 13.86
N ASN A 10 2.22 -41.59 13.16
CA ASN A 10 1.77 -42.29 11.95
C ASN A 10 0.60 -43.22 12.26
N SER A 11 0.60 -43.91 13.40
CA SER A 11 -0.52 -44.76 13.83
C SER A 11 -1.78 -43.98 14.17
N LEU A 12 -1.64 -42.76 14.73
CA LEU A 12 -2.77 -41.86 14.99
C LEU A 12 -3.41 -41.35 13.70
N ILE A 13 -2.58 -40.90 12.76
CA ILE A 13 -3.08 -40.43 11.45
C ILE A 13 -3.81 -41.59 10.74
N ARG A 14 -3.24 -42.78 10.70
CA ARG A 14 -3.85 -43.96 10.08
C ARG A 14 -5.19 -44.31 10.72
N ARG A 15 -5.29 -44.31 12.06
CA ARG A 15 -6.54 -44.52 12.80
C ARG A 15 -7.58 -43.45 12.48
N HIS A 16 -7.16 -42.20 12.39
CA HIS A 16 -8.04 -41.10 12.01
C HIS A 16 -8.58 -41.29 10.56
N LEU A 17 -7.72 -41.62 9.62
CA LEU A 17 -8.13 -41.85 8.22
C LEU A 17 -9.02 -43.09 8.07
N GLU A 18 -8.76 -44.18 8.81
CA GLU A 18 -9.66 -45.33 8.85
C GLU A 18 -11.03 -44.97 9.48
N TRP A 19 -11.05 -44.10 10.48
CA TRP A 19 -12.29 -43.57 11.03
C TRP A 19 -13.02 -42.70 10.00
N VAL A 20 -12.33 -41.78 9.30
CA VAL A 20 -12.91 -40.97 8.23
C VAL A 20 -13.47 -41.85 7.13
N PHE A 21 -12.73 -42.84 6.65
CA PHE A 21 -13.21 -43.79 5.64
C PHE A 21 -14.47 -44.50 6.10
N ARG A 22 -14.46 -45.03 7.34
CA ARG A 22 -15.61 -45.72 7.91
C ARG A 22 -16.86 -44.82 7.95
N ILE A 23 -16.76 -43.63 8.51
CA ILE A 23 -17.92 -42.75 8.71
C ILE A 23 -18.46 -42.22 7.36
N THR A 24 -17.58 -41.95 6.40
CA THR A 24 -18.00 -41.48 5.05
C THR A 24 -18.64 -42.57 4.18
N THR A 25 -18.33 -43.84 4.41
CA THR A 25 -18.91 -44.97 3.68
C THR A 25 -20.14 -45.55 4.38
N THR A 26 -20.17 -45.59 5.71
CA THR A 26 -21.30 -46.14 6.47
C THR A 26 -22.47 -45.16 6.63
N SER A 27 -22.17 -43.88 6.79
CA SER A 27 -23.17 -42.83 7.06
C SER A 27 -22.99 -41.60 6.16
N PRO A 28 -22.98 -41.77 4.81
CA PRO A 28 -22.64 -40.67 3.88
C PRO A 28 -23.60 -39.49 3.98
N ARG A 29 -24.91 -39.75 4.20
CA ARG A 29 -25.91 -38.66 4.34
C ARG A 29 -25.69 -37.80 5.58
N ALA A 30 -25.38 -38.43 6.73
CA ALA A 30 -25.13 -37.72 7.98
C ALA A 30 -23.86 -36.84 7.85
N VAL A 31 -22.78 -37.38 7.25
CA VAL A 31 -21.55 -36.63 7.01
C VAL A 31 -21.81 -35.44 6.09
N LEU A 32 -22.48 -35.61 4.98
CA LEU A 32 -22.82 -34.52 4.05
C LEU A 32 -23.70 -33.46 4.71
N SER A 33 -24.70 -33.89 5.52
CA SER A 33 -25.55 -32.94 6.25
C SER A 33 -24.79 -32.13 7.27
N ALA A 34 -23.90 -32.76 8.07
CA ALA A 34 -23.07 -32.08 9.04
C ALA A 34 -22.09 -31.11 8.36
N PHE A 35 -21.48 -31.53 7.24
CA PHE A 35 -20.59 -30.68 6.47
C PHE A 35 -21.33 -29.49 5.86
N PHE A 36 -22.54 -29.71 5.31
CA PHE A 36 -23.36 -28.63 4.76
C PHE A 36 -23.82 -27.65 5.84
N LEU A 37 -24.15 -28.15 7.04
CA LEU A 37 -24.47 -27.28 8.17
C LEU A 37 -23.27 -26.40 8.58
N ALA A 38 -22.07 -27.00 8.68
CA ALA A 38 -20.85 -26.24 8.95
C ALA A 38 -20.57 -25.17 7.89
N LEU A 39 -20.79 -25.50 6.62
CA LEU A 39 -20.67 -24.55 5.50
C LEU A 39 -21.69 -23.42 5.64
N LEU A 40 -22.93 -23.72 5.98
CA LEU A 40 -24.00 -22.73 6.14
C LEU A 40 -23.69 -21.77 7.31
N ILE A 41 -23.20 -22.29 8.43
CA ILE A 41 -22.73 -21.48 9.55
C ILE A 41 -21.56 -20.57 9.11
N SER A 42 -20.59 -21.11 8.36
CA SER A 42 -19.47 -20.33 7.86
C SER A 42 -19.92 -19.19 6.95
N VAL A 43 -20.86 -19.45 6.04
CA VAL A 43 -21.46 -18.42 5.18
C VAL A 43 -22.21 -17.37 5.99
N ALA A 44 -22.97 -17.76 7.00
CA ALA A 44 -23.66 -16.83 7.89
C ALA A 44 -22.66 -15.89 8.62
N VAL A 45 -21.55 -16.43 9.10
CA VAL A 45 -20.47 -15.62 9.72
C VAL A 45 -19.84 -14.66 8.70
N ILE A 46 -19.56 -15.12 7.49
CA ILE A 46 -19.00 -14.27 6.42
C ILE A 46 -19.92 -13.09 6.13
N CYS A 47 -21.24 -13.30 6.10
CA CYS A 47 -22.22 -12.22 5.89
C CYS A 47 -22.21 -11.15 7.00
N THR A 48 -21.75 -11.48 8.19
CA THR A 48 -21.64 -10.56 9.33
C THR A 48 -20.22 -9.98 9.48
N THR A 49 -19.23 -10.51 8.79
CA THR A 49 -17.84 -10.08 8.85
C THR A 49 -17.66 -8.70 8.20
N ARG A 50 -16.95 -7.82 8.87
CA ARG A 50 -16.60 -6.51 8.32
C ARG A 50 -15.37 -6.62 7.44
N PHE A 51 -15.44 -5.96 6.27
CA PHE A 51 -14.33 -5.87 5.35
C PHE A 51 -13.77 -4.44 5.33
N ASP A 52 -12.45 -4.34 5.37
CA ASP A 52 -11.70 -3.11 5.47
C ASP A 52 -10.87 -2.91 4.19
N ALA A 53 -10.91 -1.70 3.63
CA ALA A 53 -10.17 -1.35 2.41
C ALA A 53 -9.01 -0.38 2.67
N ASP A 54 -8.80 0.05 3.92
CA ASP A 54 -7.77 1.01 4.28
C ASP A 54 -6.38 0.34 4.27
N ILE A 55 -5.59 0.60 3.22
CA ILE A 55 -4.27 0.02 3.04
C ILE A 55 -3.31 0.31 4.20
N PHE A 56 -3.48 1.44 4.90
CA PHE A 56 -2.63 1.78 6.04
C PHE A 56 -2.85 0.85 7.24
N GLN A 57 -4.02 0.23 7.35
CA GLN A 57 -4.29 -0.74 8.40
C GLN A 57 -3.57 -2.10 8.21
N LEU A 58 -3.03 -2.36 7.03
CA LEU A 58 -2.20 -3.55 6.78
C LEU A 58 -0.86 -3.50 7.49
N PHE A 59 -0.42 -2.31 7.88
CA PHE A 59 0.90 -2.06 8.43
C PHE A 59 0.86 -1.88 9.95
N PRO A 60 1.97 -2.12 10.66
CA PRO A 60 2.01 -1.98 12.10
C PRO A 60 1.87 -0.50 12.50
N THR A 61 0.72 -0.12 13.02
CA THR A 61 0.41 1.24 13.51
C THR A 61 1.27 1.67 14.72
N ARG A 62 2.05 0.77 15.27
CA ARG A 62 3.00 1.03 16.37
C ARG A 62 4.25 1.80 15.93
N GLN A 63 4.52 1.91 14.61
CA GLN A 63 5.67 2.69 14.13
C GLN A 63 5.41 4.19 14.30
N PRO A 64 6.32 4.93 14.99
CA PRO A 64 6.10 6.33 15.32
C PRO A 64 5.91 7.22 14.08
N ALA A 65 6.66 6.95 13.00
CA ALA A 65 6.55 7.72 11.76
C ALA A 65 5.22 7.49 11.04
N LEU A 66 4.73 6.25 10.98
CA LEU A 66 3.43 5.95 10.38
C LEU A 66 2.29 6.56 11.22
N LYS A 67 2.35 6.41 12.55
CA LYS A 67 1.36 7.03 13.44
C LYS A 67 1.32 8.55 13.23
N LEU A 68 2.47 9.20 13.21
CA LEU A 68 2.56 10.64 12.98
C LEU A 68 2.04 11.03 11.58
N LEU A 69 2.29 10.22 10.55
CA LEU A 69 1.72 10.46 9.22
C LEU A 69 0.20 10.47 9.27
N LEU A 70 -0.40 9.44 9.86
CA LEU A 70 -1.86 9.34 9.98
C LEU A 70 -2.44 10.49 10.82
N ASP A 71 -1.83 10.79 11.96
CA ASP A 71 -2.23 11.92 12.82
C ASP A 71 -2.13 13.24 12.04
N SER A 72 -1.03 13.48 11.33
CA SER A 72 -0.83 14.70 10.54
C SER A 72 -1.83 14.86 9.40
N LEU A 73 -2.20 13.77 8.74
CA LEU A 73 -3.22 13.78 7.70
C LEU A 73 -4.61 14.12 8.28
N GLN A 74 -4.91 13.63 9.49
CA GLN A 74 -6.14 13.99 10.21
C GLN A 74 -6.14 15.45 10.67
N TRP A 75 -5.03 15.91 11.26
CA TRP A 75 -4.89 17.27 11.78
C TRP A 75 -5.02 18.33 10.69
N THR A 76 -4.42 18.10 9.55
CA THR A 76 -4.45 19.04 8.42
C THR A 76 -5.72 18.93 7.57
N GLY A 77 -6.52 17.88 7.76
CA GLY A 77 -7.67 17.59 6.92
C GLY A 77 -7.29 17.07 5.52
N SER A 78 -5.99 17.03 5.18
CA SER A 78 -5.51 16.65 3.85
C SER A 78 -5.75 15.16 3.51
N ALA A 79 -5.98 14.32 4.52
CA ALA A 79 -6.45 12.95 4.33
C ALA A 79 -7.77 12.85 3.56
N ASN A 80 -8.59 13.90 3.63
CA ASN A 80 -9.92 13.90 3.04
C ASN A 80 -10.05 14.82 1.82
N GLU A 81 -8.97 15.50 1.39
CA GLU A 81 -9.05 16.40 0.25
C GLU A 81 -9.22 15.65 -1.08
N ALA A 82 -10.07 16.19 -1.93
CA ALA A 82 -10.21 15.82 -3.33
C ALA A 82 -9.60 16.90 -4.21
N TYR A 83 -8.83 16.49 -5.20
CA TYR A 83 -8.16 17.39 -6.13
C TYR A 83 -8.76 17.21 -7.51
N PHE A 84 -9.09 18.33 -8.14
CA PHE A 84 -9.57 18.36 -9.51
C PHE A 84 -8.58 19.15 -10.37
N LEU A 85 -8.09 18.52 -11.41
CA LEU A 85 -7.16 19.12 -12.37
C LEU A 85 -7.94 19.43 -13.64
N LEU A 86 -8.07 20.71 -13.97
CA LEU A 86 -8.64 21.21 -15.20
C LEU A 86 -7.50 21.45 -16.19
N GLU A 87 -7.55 20.80 -17.34
CA GLU A 87 -6.51 20.87 -18.37
C GLU A 87 -7.07 21.52 -19.63
N GLY A 88 -6.38 22.53 -20.14
CA GLY A 88 -6.83 23.24 -21.32
C GLY A 88 -6.03 24.51 -21.63
N GLU A 89 -6.57 25.34 -22.49
CA GLU A 89 -5.98 26.64 -22.79
C GLU A 89 -6.14 27.61 -21.62
N ARG A 90 -5.07 28.38 -21.32
CA ARG A 90 -5.00 29.31 -20.18
C ARG A 90 -6.25 30.20 -20.04
N GLY A 91 -6.81 30.68 -21.15
CA GLY A 91 -7.95 31.59 -21.17
C GLY A 91 -9.30 30.93 -20.81
N ALA A 92 -9.42 29.61 -21.05
CA ALA A 92 -10.64 28.86 -20.80
C ALA A 92 -10.74 28.32 -19.35
N LEU A 93 -9.59 28.05 -18.71
CA LEU A 93 -9.53 27.41 -17.41
C LEU A 93 -10.24 28.16 -16.29
N PRO A 94 -10.06 29.47 -16.10
CA PRO A 94 -10.76 30.20 -15.04
C PRO A 94 -12.28 30.12 -15.14
N ALA A 95 -12.82 30.34 -16.33
CA ALA A 95 -14.27 30.33 -16.56
C ALA A 95 -14.88 28.93 -16.33
N GLU A 96 -14.16 27.88 -16.71
CA GLU A 96 -14.62 26.53 -16.44
C GLU A 96 -14.49 26.15 -14.96
N ALA A 97 -13.44 26.62 -14.27
CA ALA A 97 -13.28 26.41 -12.84
C ALA A 97 -14.43 27.02 -12.06
N GLU A 98 -14.87 28.23 -12.40
CA GLU A 98 -16.05 28.86 -11.79
C GLU A 98 -17.33 28.02 -12.01
N ARG A 99 -17.58 27.59 -13.25
CA ARG A 99 -18.74 26.75 -13.57
C ARG A 99 -18.70 25.39 -12.86
N PHE A 100 -17.54 24.79 -12.79
CA PHE A 100 -17.38 23.51 -12.11
C PHE A 100 -17.49 23.65 -10.59
N ALA A 101 -16.93 24.72 -10.02
CA ALA A 101 -17.10 25.04 -8.60
C ALA A 101 -18.58 25.19 -8.21
N GLU A 102 -19.36 25.87 -9.05
CA GLU A 102 -20.80 26.03 -8.81
C GLU A 102 -21.55 24.69 -8.85
N ARG A 103 -21.23 23.83 -9.82
CA ARG A 103 -21.78 22.47 -9.87
C ARG A 103 -21.44 21.66 -8.64
N LEU A 104 -20.19 21.72 -8.16
CA LEU A 104 -19.76 21.03 -6.94
C LEU A 104 -20.42 21.60 -5.67
N ARG A 105 -20.67 22.90 -5.59
CA ARG A 105 -21.39 23.53 -4.46
C ARG A 105 -22.85 23.06 -4.37
N LEU A 106 -23.47 22.83 -5.52
CA LEU A 106 -24.83 22.31 -5.62
C LEU A 106 -24.91 20.80 -5.41
N ALA A 107 -23.79 20.09 -5.51
CA ALA A 107 -23.70 18.63 -5.38
C ALA A 107 -24.17 18.16 -3.99
N ARG A 108 -24.99 17.12 -3.97
CA ARG A 108 -25.54 16.53 -2.75
C ARG A 108 -25.32 15.02 -2.72
N VAL A 109 -24.97 14.51 -1.55
CA VAL A 109 -24.90 13.07 -1.26
C VAL A 109 -25.82 12.78 -0.09
N GLY A 110 -26.84 11.95 -0.32
CA GLY A 110 -27.84 11.64 0.71
C GLY A 110 -28.59 12.89 1.24
N GLY A 111 -28.83 13.91 0.38
CA GLY A 111 -29.50 15.15 0.73
C GLY A 111 -28.61 16.20 1.44
N GLN A 112 -27.37 15.84 1.83
CA GLN A 112 -26.41 16.76 2.44
C GLN A 112 -25.40 17.29 1.40
N PRO A 113 -24.77 18.47 1.61
CA PRO A 113 -23.71 18.94 0.75
C PRO A 113 -22.61 17.89 0.60
N ALA A 114 -22.15 17.67 -0.65
CA ALA A 114 -21.08 16.72 -0.93
C ALA A 114 -19.73 17.20 -0.40
N PHE A 115 -19.50 18.51 -0.37
CA PHE A 115 -18.28 19.16 0.04
C PHE A 115 -18.54 20.22 1.12
N LYS A 116 -17.62 20.35 2.07
CA LYS A 116 -17.61 21.41 3.09
C LYS A 116 -17.02 22.70 2.53
N ARG A 117 -15.97 22.60 1.74
CA ARG A 117 -15.23 23.73 1.18
C ARG A 117 -14.69 23.35 -0.19
N ILE A 118 -14.66 24.33 -1.10
CA ILE A 118 -14.07 24.21 -2.43
C ILE A 118 -13.22 25.44 -2.66
N THR A 119 -11.95 25.26 -3.02
CA THR A 119 -10.97 26.35 -3.19
C THR A 119 -10.25 26.16 -4.53
N TRP A 120 -10.25 27.18 -5.39
CA TRP A 120 -9.60 27.18 -6.70
C TRP A 120 -8.90 28.50 -7.02
N ARG A 121 -8.97 29.44 -6.08
CA ARG A 121 -8.34 30.76 -6.17
C ARG A 121 -7.74 31.15 -4.82
N VAL A 122 -6.74 32.02 -4.89
CA VAL A 122 -5.98 32.48 -3.70
C VAL A 122 -6.85 33.34 -2.79
N PHE A 123 -7.73 34.16 -3.38
CA PHE A 123 -8.63 35.06 -2.66
C PHE A 123 -10.04 35.00 -3.24
N ASP A 124 -11.04 34.96 -2.37
CA ASP A 124 -12.43 35.20 -2.74
C ASP A 124 -12.74 36.71 -2.65
N GLU A 125 -13.49 37.27 -3.61
CA GLU A 125 -13.87 38.67 -3.58
C GLU A 125 -14.69 39.02 -2.32
N SER A 126 -15.43 38.07 -1.79
CA SER A 126 -16.18 38.23 -0.52
C SER A 126 -15.26 38.41 0.70
N GLU A 127 -13.98 38.02 0.60
CA GLU A 127 -13.01 38.13 1.70
C GLU A 127 -12.13 39.40 1.61
N GLY A 128 -12.39 40.28 0.64
CA GLY A 128 -11.57 41.48 0.42
C GLY A 128 -11.51 42.39 1.64
N ALA A 129 -12.60 42.53 2.38
CA ALA A 129 -12.61 43.34 3.61
C ALA A 129 -11.77 42.71 4.72
N ALA A 130 -11.78 41.37 4.88
CA ALA A 130 -10.97 40.65 5.86
C ALA A 130 -9.48 40.72 5.49
N PHE A 131 -9.15 40.63 4.19
CA PHE A 131 -7.80 40.82 3.72
C PHE A 131 -7.26 42.20 3.97
N ASN A 132 -8.02 43.25 3.66
CA ASN A 132 -7.64 44.63 3.94
C ASN A 132 -7.44 44.89 5.44
N SER A 133 -8.30 44.34 6.29
CA SER A 133 -8.15 44.42 7.74
C SER A 133 -6.88 43.71 8.23
N PHE A 134 -6.56 42.54 7.64
CA PHE A 134 -5.33 41.85 7.96
C PHE A 134 -4.06 42.60 7.49
N ILE A 135 -4.07 43.17 6.28
CA ILE A 135 -2.97 44.00 5.78
C ILE A 135 -2.79 45.22 6.67
N ALA A 136 -3.87 45.94 7.06
CA ALA A 136 -3.82 47.08 7.98
C ALA A 136 -3.14 46.67 9.32
N TYR A 137 -3.46 45.52 9.85
CA TYR A 137 -2.80 44.97 11.05
C TYR A 137 -1.33 44.66 10.82
N ALA A 138 -1.01 43.96 9.71
CA ALA A 138 0.33 43.51 9.43
C ALA A 138 1.32 44.64 9.15
N VAL A 139 0.91 45.65 8.37
CA VAL A 139 1.81 46.81 8.03
C VAL A 139 2.12 47.71 9.22
N THR A 140 1.21 47.76 10.21
CA THR A 140 1.44 48.50 11.44
C THR A 140 2.24 47.79 12.51
N ARG A 141 2.54 46.48 12.27
CA ARG A 141 3.36 45.63 13.16
C ARG A 141 4.40 44.83 12.35
N PRO A 142 5.31 45.53 11.64
CA PRO A 142 6.23 44.91 10.73
C PRO A 142 7.13 43.86 11.41
N GLN A 143 7.50 44.03 12.70
CA GLN A 143 8.30 43.08 13.46
C GLN A 143 7.70 41.67 13.51
N LEU A 144 6.38 41.51 13.33
CA LEU A 144 5.72 40.22 13.28
C LEU A 144 5.96 39.49 11.97
N PHE A 145 6.03 40.21 10.83
CA PHE A 145 5.88 39.64 9.50
C PHE A 145 7.09 39.79 8.58
N ILE A 146 8.11 40.59 8.92
CA ILE A 146 9.32 40.76 8.11
C ILE A 146 10.50 39.98 8.70
N GLY A 147 11.53 39.71 7.86
CA GLY A 147 12.81 39.17 8.30
C GLY A 147 13.80 40.28 8.70
N PRO A 148 14.90 39.95 9.40
CA PRO A 148 15.98 40.91 9.65
C PRO A 148 16.58 41.45 8.34
N GLU A 149 16.57 40.64 7.29
CA GLU A 149 17.03 41.00 5.95
C GLU A 149 16.19 42.12 5.30
N ASP A 150 14.91 42.23 5.67
CA ASP A 150 13.97 43.22 5.13
C ASP A 150 14.01 44.57 5.86
N VAL A 151 14.66 44.63 7.04
CA VAL A 151 14.74 45.86 7.88
C VAL A 151 15.32 47.04 7.13
N PRO A 152 16.42 46.93 6.36
CA PRO A 152 16.96 48.05 5.60
C PRO A 152 15.98 48.56 4.53
N ALA A 153 15.20 47.65 3.90
CA ALA A 153 14.21 48.02 2.91
C ALA A 153 13.01 48.73 3.59
N LEU A 154 12.59 48.24 4.77
CA LEU A 154 11.55 48.90 5.57
C LEU A 154 11.99 50.32 5.97
N VAL A 155 13.18 50.50 6.53
CA VAL A 155 13.70 51.82 6.94
C VAL A 155 13.75 52.76 5.74
N LYS A 156 14.16 52.29 4.57
CA LYS A 156 14.17 53.05 3.32
C LYS A 156 12.80 53.55 2.92
N ARG A 157 11.71 52.80 3.18
CA ARG A 157 10.34 53.23 2.88
C ARG A 157 9.92 54.48 3.62
N PHE A 158 10.52 54.75 4.80
CA PHE A 158 10.27 55.94 5.60
C PHE A 158 11.19 57.14 5.25
N ALA A 159 12.05 57.00 4.23
CA ALA A 159 12.81 58.13 3.72
C ALA A 159 11.88 59.11 2.96
N PRO A 160 12.04 60.46 3.08
CA PRO A 160 11.14 61.42 2.46
C PRO A 160 10.88 61.19 0.96
N ALA A 161 11.91 60.97 0.19
CA ALA A 161 11.78 60.70 -1.25
C ALA A 161 11.04 59.39 -1.56
N ALA A 162 11.18 58.36 -0.72
CA ALA A 162 10.47 57.11 -0.87
C ALA A 162 8.98 57.23 -0.49
N MET A 163 8.65 57.98 0.57
CA MET A 163 7.29 58.32 0.95
C MET A 163 6.57 59.05 -0.17
N ASP A 164 7.20 60.12 -0.72
CA ASP A 164 6.66 60.86 -1.85
C ASP A 164 6.45 60.00 -3.10
N GLY A 165 7.36 59.03 -3.34
CA GLY A 165 7.26 58.05 -4.44
C GLY A 165 6.09 57.08 -4.25
N SER A 166 5.90 56.59 -3.02
CA SER A 166 4.78 55.68 -2.67
C SER A 166 3.43 56.39 -2.83
N LEU A 167 3.32 57.63 -2.36
CA LEU A 167 2.09 58.38 -2.48
C LEU A 167 1.74 58.77 -3.94
N ARG A 168 2.76 59.06 -4.79
CA ARG A 168 2.53 59.24 -6.22
C ARG A 168 2.01 57.95 -6.90
N ARG A 169 2.56 56.78 -6.48
CA ARG A 169 2.06 55.50 -6.97
C ARG A 169 0.60 55.31 -6.53
N ILE A 170 0.23 55.59 -5.31
CA ILE A 170 -1.19 55.54 -4.87
C ILE A 170 -2.10 56.42 -5.75
N LYS A 171 -1.68 57.65 -6.10
CA LYS A 171 -2.48 58.51 -6.99
C LYS A 171 -2.72 57.83 -8.34
N ALA A 172 -1.68 57.23 -8.89
CA ALA A 172 -1.78 56.49 -10.16
C ALA A 172 -2.71 55.29 -10.05
N ASP A 173 -2.57 54.48 -8.97
CA ASP A 173 -3.40 53.28 -8.74
C ASP A 173 -4.89 53.67 -8.51
N LEU A 174 -5.16 54.70 -7.77
CA LEU A 174 -6.55 55.23 -7.54
C LEU A 174 -7.20 55.83 -8.82
N ALA A 175 -6.40 56.38 -9.72
CA ALA A 175 -6.87 56.86 -10.99
C ALA A 175 -7.08 55.75 -12.06
N GLY A 176 -6.66 54.55 -11.75
CA GLY A 176 -6.76 53.35 -12.62
C GLY A 176 -8.18 52.72 -12.57
N GLN A 177 -8.37 51.72 -13.42
CA GLN A 177 -9.67 50.99 -13.57
C GLN A 177 -10.22 50.39 -12.28
N PHE A 178 -9.37 50.08 -11.31
CA PHE A 178 -9.75 49.44 -10.01
C PHE A 178 -9.65 50.40 -8.84
N GLY A 179 -9.64 51.69 -9.08
CA GLY A 179 -9.46 52.73 -8.04
C GLY A 179 -10.39 52.63 -6.82
N GLY A 180 -11.65 52.26 -7.06
CA GLY A 180 -12.64 52.08 -5.98
C GLY A 180 -12.30 50.92 -5.04
N ALA A 181 -11.85 49.78 -5.56
CA ALA A 181 -11.43 48.64 -4.78
C ALA A 181 -10.09 48.86 -4.04
N MET A 182 -9.23 49.72 -4.57
CA MET A 182 -7.94 50.03 -3.99
C MET A 182 -7.99 51.08 -2.87
N THR A 183 -9.09 51.84 -2.71
CA THR A 183 -9.21 52.95 -1.73
C THR A 183 -8.96 52.46 -0.29
N GLY A 184 -9.58 51.33 0.09
CA GLY A 184 -9.39 50.76 1.43
C GLY A 184 -7.97 50.29 1.69
N LEU A 185 -7.34 49.70 0.69
CA LEU A 185 -5.95 49.22 0.79
C LEU A 185 -4.93 50.36 0.77
N ALA A 186 -5.17 51.42 -0.01
CA ALA A 186 -4.36 52.62 -0.07
C ALA A 186 -4.35 53.38 1.27
N SER A 187 -5.50 53.47 1.91
CA SER A 187 -5.62 54.14 3.23
C SER A 187 -4.97 53.32 4.34
N ALA A 188 -5.05 51.99 4.26
CA ALA A 188 -4.47 51.08 5.24
C ALA A 188 -2.92 50.97 5.11
N ASP A 189 -2.37 51.11 3.91
CA ASP A 189 -0.93 50.96 3.62
C ASP A 189 -0.43 52.00 2.61
N PRO A 190 -0.27 53.25 3.01
CA PRO A 190 0.16 54.32 2.12
C PRO A 190 1.61 54.24 1.67
N LEU A 191 2.43 53.39 2.31
CA LEU A 191 3.85 53.28 2.03
C LEU A 191 4.19 51.98 1.30
N TYR A 192 3.21 51.18 0.90
CA TYR A 192 3.39 49.88 0.28
C TYR A 192 4.27 48.94 1.11
N LEU A 193 4.08 48.95 2.44
CA LEU A 193 4.82 48.06 3.37
C LEU A 193 4.40 46.58 3.09
N ARG A 194 3.21 46.37 2.59
CA ARG A 194 2.75 45.04 2.13
C ARG A 194 3.67 44.41 1.09
N ASP A 195 4.40 45.19 0.29
CA ASP A 195 5.34 44.66 -0.70
C ASP A 195 6.51 43.91 -0.05
N LEU A 196 6.80 44.14 1.25
CA LEU A 196 7.78 43.42 2.05
C LEU A 196 7.20 42.18 2.75
N ILE A 197 5.89 42.21 3.07
CA ILE A 197 5.17 41.18 3.83
C ILE A 197 4.61 40.10 2.90
N LEU A 198 3.99 40.49 1.78
CA LEU A 198 3.28 39.58 0.88
C LEU A 198 4.19 38.49 0.24
N PRO A 199 5.44 38.77 -0.18
CA PRO A 199 6.30 37.73 -0.72
C PRO A 199 6.57 36.61 0.30
N ARG A 200 6.71 36.98 1.58
CA ARG A 200 6.94 36.04 2.66
C ARG A 200 5.71 35.18 2.95
N LEU A 201 4.53 35.80 2.96
CA LEU A 201 3.26 35.07 3.08
C LEU A 201 3.04 34.12 1.90
N LYS A 202 3.34 34.59 0.68
CA LYS A 202 3.27 33.75 -0.51
C LYS A 202 4.22 32.54 -0.45
N SER A 203 5.49 32.75 -0.07
CA SER A 203 6.47 31.65 0.04
C SER A 203 6.07 30.60 1.07
N ALA A 204 5.51 31.03 2.19
CA ALA A 204 5.05 30.13 3.25
C ALA A 204 3.74 29.40 2.89
N SER A 205 2.92 29.95 2.02
CA SER A 205 1.67 29.31 1.55
C SER A 205 1.87 28.35 0.39
N GLN A 206 3.03 28.41 -0.31
CA GLN A 206 3.30 27.63 -1.52
C GLN A 206 3.71 26.20 -1.16
N ALA A 207 2.70 25.29 -1.14
CA ALA A 207 2.93 23.86 -1.33
C ALA A 207 3.01 23.49 -2.82
N LEU A 208 2.54 24.39 -3.69
CA LEU A 208 2.40 24.19 -5.13
C LEU A 208 3.14 25.28 -5.91
N ASP A 209 3.70 24.89 -7.06
CA ASP A 209 4.38 25.81 -8.00
C ASP A 209 3.34 26.49 -8.91
N LEU A 210 2.71 27.51 -8.38
CA LEU A 210 1.64 28.24 -9.04
C LEU A 210 2.17 29.49 -9.76
N ASP A 211 1.41 29.96 -10.77
CA ASP A 211 1.61 31.23 -11.43
C ASP A 211 1.39 32.39 -10.42
N PRO A 212 2.42 33.19 -10.10
CA PRO A 212 2.31 34.24 -9.08
C PRO A 212 1.40 35.39 -9.52
N ASP A 213 1.18 35.54 -10.83
CA ASP A 213 0.38 36.64 -11.41
C ASP A 213 -1.10 36.26 -11.59
N SER A 214 -1.45 35.00 -11.32
CA SER A 214 -2.83 34.51 -11.44
C SER A 214 -3.51 34.52 -10.06
N PRO A 215 -4.76 34.99 -9.96
CA PRO A 215 -5.58 34.84 -8.76
C PRO A 215 -6.07 33.40 -8.56
N TYR A 216 -5.95 32.55 -9.57
CA TYR A 216 -6.36 31.14 -9.56
C TYR A 216 -5.17 30.23 -9.25
N PHE A 217 -5.46 29.02 -8.77
CA PHE A 217 -4.42 28.01 -8.59
C PHE A 217 -3.99 27.42 -9.96
N LEU A 218 -3.40 28.25 -10.77
CA LEU A 218 -2.93 27.95 -12.11
C LEU A 218 -1.45 27.57 -12.08
N SER A 219 -1.06 26.51 -12.81
CA SER A 219 0.36 26.15 -13.00
C SER A 219 1.11 27.26 -13.74
N ARG A 220 2.43 27.38 -13.55
CA ARG A 220 3.26 28.39 -14.21
C ARG A 220 3.22 28.30 -15.75
N ASP A 221 3.08 27.08 -16.28
CA ASP A 221 2.95 26.88 -17.73
C ASP A 221 1.55 27.22 -18.27
N GLY A 222 0.61 27.55 -17.39
CA GLY A 222 -0.76 27.97 -17.73
C GLY A 222 -1.63 26.83 -18.27
N LYS A 223 -1.21 25.59 -18.21
CA LYS A 223 -1.92 24.43 -18.80
C LYS A 223 -2.85 23.71 -17.84
N VAL A 224 -2.62 23.83 -16.53
CA VAL A 224 -3.35 23.11 -15.50
C VAL A 224 -3.83 24.08 -14.43
N LEU A 225 -5.11 24.03 -14.10
CA LEU A 225 -5.71 24.70 -12.94
C LEU A 225 -6.13 23.64 -11.94
N ILE A 226 -5.66 23.76 -10.70
CA ILE A 226 -6.06 22.84 -9.63
C ILE A 226 -7.17 23.43 -8.78
N MET A 227 -8.15 22.60 -8.46
CA MET A 227 -9.19 22.90 -7.47
C MET A 227 -9.08 21.89 -6.33
N ILE A 228 -9.20 22.38 -5.11
CA ILE A 228 -9.11 21.58 -3.89
C ILE A 228 -10.47 21.61 -3.21
N ALA A 229 -11.04 20.45 -2.95
CA ALA A 229 -12.32 20.34 -2.27
C ALA A 229 -12.23 19.41 -1.05
N GLU A 230 -12.90 19.78 0.02
CA GLU A 230 -12.99 18.99 1.24
C GLU A 230 -14.35 18.25 1.27
N PRO A 231 -14.38 16.92 1.07
CA PRO A 231 -15.59 16.12 1.19
C PRO A 231 -16.23 16.23 2.58
N ALA A 232 -17.56 16.10 2.63
CA ALA A 232 -18.32 16.28 3.86
C ALA A 232 -18.06 15.20 4.92
N ARG A 233 -17.67 13.99 4.51
CA ARG A 233 -17.40 12.86 5.39
C ARG A 233 -16.03 12.24 5.10
N PRO A 234 -15.43 11.53 6.06
CA PRO A 234 -14.12 10.90 5.89
C PRO A 234 -14.15 9.72 4.91
N VAL A 235 -13.01 9.38 4.34
CA VAL A 235 -12.83 8.31 3.34
C VAL A 235 -13.25 6.91 3.84
N GLN A 236 -13.22 6.68 5.15
CA GLN A 236 -13.64 5.42 5.77
C GLN A 236 -15.14 5.14 5.58
N ASP A 237 -15.96 6.16 5.29
CA ASP A 237 -17.35 5.99 4.87
C ASP A 237 -17.39 5.66 3.36
N MET A 238 -17.13 4.38 3.02
CA MET A 238 -17.08 3.91 1.63
C MET A 238 -18.43 4.07 0.90
N ALA A 239 -19.55 4.06 1.62
CA ALA A 239 -20.87 4.30 1.01
C ALA A 239 -20.96 5.76 0.53
N PHE A 240 -20.53 6.68 1.35
CA PHE A 240 -20.40 8.09 0.99
C PHE A 240 -19.40 8.30 -0.14
N ALA A 241 -18.22 7.67 -0.06
CA ALA A 241 -17.17 7.81 -1.08
C ALA A 241 -17.65 7.37 -2.47
N ARG A 242 -18.35 6.22 -2.59
CA ARG A 242 -18.94 5.76 -3.86
C ARG A 242 -19.98 6.73 -4.41
N ALA A 243 -20.89 7.22 -3.55
CA ALA A 243 -21.89 8.20 -3.96
C ALA A 243 -21.24 9.53 -4.38
N LEU A 244 -20.18 9.95 -3.66
CA LEU A 244 -19.40 11.14 -3.99
C LEU A 244 -18.76 11.04 -5.37
N VAL A 245 -18.09 9.91 -5.68
CA VAL A 245 -17.46 9.70 -6.99
C VAL A 245 -18.50 9.70 -8.11
N THR A 246 -19.68 9.11 -7.90
CA THR A 246 -20.79 9.20 -8.86
C THR A 246 -21.20 10.64 -9.08
N THR A 247 -21.41 11.40 -8.01
CA THR A 247 -21.81 12.82 -8.09
C THR A 247 -20.72 13.69 -8.76
N ILE A 248 -19.42 13.41 -8.51
CA ILE A 248 -18.32 14.08 -9.20
C ILE A 248 -18.36 13.78 -10.69
N ASN A 249 -18.59 12.52 -11.08
CA ASN A 249 -18.68 12.12 -12.48
C ASN A 249 -19.85 12.81 -13.19
N GLU A 250 -20.98 12.97 -12.53
CA GLU A 250 -22.13 13.75 -13.03
C GLU A 250 -21.77 15.24 -13.17
N ALA A 251 -21.10 15.84 -12.17
CA ALA A 251 -20.74 17.25 -12.18
C ALA A 251 -19.73 17.60 -13.28
N ARG A 252 -18.87 16.68 -13.71
CA ARG A 252 -17.92 16.89 -14.81
C ARG A 252 -18.52 16.70 -16.19
N LEU A 253 -19.71 16.14 -16.32
CA LEU A 253 -20.39 16.03 -17.61
C LEU A 253 -20.68 17.40 -18.18
N GLY A 254 -20.41 17.57 -19.46
CA GLY A 254 -20.59 18.83 -20.19
C GLY A 254 -19.53 19.90 -19.90
N SER A 255 -18.42 19.55 -19.23
CA SER A 255 -17.25 20.43 -19.13
C SER A 255 -16.61 20.64 -20.50
N SER A 256 -16.17 21.87 -20.76
CA SER A 256 -15.47 22.24 -22.00
C SER A 256 -13.98 21.89 -21.96
N VAL A 257 -13.45 21.49 -20.82
CA VAL A 257 -12.05 21.11 -20.62
C VAL A 257 -11.96 19.72 -19.99
N ALA A 258 -10.81 19.06 -20.12
CA ALA A 258 -10.59 17.79 -19.45
C ALA A 258 -10.45 18.00 -17.94
N ILE A 259 -11.20 17.23 -17.15
CA ILE A 259 -11.14 17.26 -15.68
C ILE A 259 -10.71 15.91 -15.19
N SER A 260 -9.51 15.82 -14.60
CA SER A 260 -9.00 14.64 -13.92
C SER A 260 -9.16 14.80 -12.41
N CYS A 261 -9.41 13.68 -11.72
CA CYS A 261 -9.70 13.68 -10.28
C CYS A 261 -8.70 12.84 -9.51
N ALA A 262 -8.22 13.36 -8.37
CA ALA A 262 -7.36 12.64 -7.42
C ALA A 262 -7.82 12.87 -5.98
N GLY A 263 -7.28 12.11 -5.04
CA GLY A 263 -7.59 12.20 -3.63
C GLY A 263 -8.07 10.89 -3.04
N ALA A 264 -8.03 10.78 -1.71
CA ALA A 264 -8.22 9.51 -1.01
C ALA A 264 -9.58 8.83 -1.30
N HIS A 265 -10.68 9.59 -1.36
CA HIS A 265 -12.01 9.06 -1.67
C HIS A 265 -12.09 8.46 -3.07
N ILE A 266 -11.47 9.14 -4.04
CA ILE A 266 -11.50 8.74 -5.45
C ILE A 266 -10.62 7.51 -5.63
N SER A 267 -9.39 7.56 -5.12
CA SER A 267 -8.46 6.42 -5.15
C SER A 267 -9.07 5.19 -4.50
N ALA A 268 -9.65 5.33 -3.29
CA ALA A 268 -10.23 4.19 -2.58
C ALA A 268 -11.37 3.51 -3.36
N VAL A 269 -12.23 4.29 -4.02
CA VAL A 269 -13.34 3.73 -4.81
C VAL A 269 -12.85 3.09 -6.10
N LEU A 270 -11.91 3.71 -6.81
CA LEU A 270 -11.34 3.18 -8.04
C LEU A 270 -10.50 1.92 -7.77
N ASP A 271 -9.66 1.97 -6.74
CA ASP A 271 -8.82 0.82 -6.34
C ASP A 271 -9.69 -0.37 -5.88
N GLU A 272 -10.76 -0.11 -5.10
CA GLU A 272 -11.72 -1.15 -4.71
C GLU A 272 -12.36 -1.81 -5.94
N ALA A 273 -12.85 -1.02 -6.88
CA ALA A 273 -13.53 -1.51 -8.08
C ALA A 273 -12.59 -2.31 -8.97
N GLU A 274 -11.39 -1.79 -9.23
CA GLU A 274 -10.38 -2.44 -10.07
C GLU A 274 -9.87 -3.73 -9.42
N MET A 275 -9.52 -3.69 -8.13
CA MET A 275 -9.07 -4.86 -7.40
C MET A 275 -10.14 -5.95 -7.37
N LYS A 276 -11.41 -5.60 -7.13
CA LYS A 276 -12.53 -6.52 -7.12
C LYS A 276 -12.73 -7.18 -8.48
N SER A 277 -12.66 -6.40 -9.56
CA SER A 277 -12.75 -6.90 -10.94
C SER A 277 -11.61 -7.87 -11.26
N ASN A 278 -10.37 -7.50 -10.94
CA ASN A 278 -9.18 -8.33 -11.15
C ASN A 278 -9.27 -9.65 -10.36
N ILE A 279 -9.64 -9.58 -9.07
CA ILE A 279 -9.78 -10.79 -8.24
C ILE A 279 -10.84 -11.74 -8.81
N ILE A 280 -12.01 -11.22 -9.19
CA ILE A 280 -13.09 -12.05 -9.78
C ILE A 280 -12.61 -12.66 -11.10
N ALA A 281 -12.00 -11.89 -11.98
CA ALA A 281 -11.47 -12.37 -13.25
C ALA A 281 -10.40 -13.46 -13.04
N CYS A 282 -9.49 -13.28 -12.08
CA CYS A 282 -8.47 -14.27 -11.73
C CYS A 282 -9.10 -15.56 -11.15
N ILE A 283 -10.08 -15.46 -10.26
CA ILE A 283 -10.77 -16.63 -9.71
C ILE A 283 -11.49 -17.41 -10.82
N LEU A 284 -12.24 -16.73 -11.70
CA LEU A 284 -12.99 -17.37 -12.76
C LEU A 284 -12.06 -18.01 -13.82
N SER A 285 -11.01 -17.29 -14.25
CA SER A 285 -10.04 -17.82 -15.21
C SER A 285 -9.24 -18.99 -14.63
N SER A 286 -8.80 -18.89 -13.38
CA SER A 286 -8.14 -19.96 -12.64
C SER A 286 -9.02 -21.22 -12.56
N LEU A 287 -10.26 -21.04 -12.13
CA LEU A 287 -11.22 -22.13 -12.03
C LEU A 287 -11.47 -22.77 -13.39
N ALA A 288 -11.65 -21.98 -14.45
CA ALA A 288 -11.86 -22.49 -15.80
C ALA A 288 -10.67 -23.32 -16.30
N VAL A 289 -9.42 -22.85 -16.06
CA VAL A 289 -8.20 -23.59 -16.44
C VAL A 289 -8.06 -24.87 -15.63
N VAL A 290 -8.27 -24.82 -14.31
CA VAL A 290 -8.22 -26.01 -13.44
C VAL A 290 -9.23 -27.07 -13.88
N LEU A 291 -10.48 -26.66 -14.14
CA LEU A 291 -11.53 -27.57 -14.63
C LEU A 291 -11.19 -28.15 -16.00
N THR A 292 -10.62 -27.34 -16.89
CA THR A 292 -10.19 -27.80 -18.21
C THR A 292 -9.08 -28.85 -18.10
N ILE A 293 -8.06 -28.61 -17.27
CA ILE A 293 -6.96 -29.56 -17.02
C ILE A 293 -7.54 -30.87 -16.44
N PHE A 294 -8.39 -30.76 -15.42
CA PHE A 294 -8.98 -31.92 -14.78
C PHE A 294 -9.85 -32.74 -15.76
N TYR A 295 -10.70 -32.07 -16.54
CA TYR A 295 -11.51 -32.73 -17.55
C TYR A 295 -10.65 -33.34 -18.66
N ALA A 296 -9.62 -32.66 -19.14
CA ALA A 296 -8.75 -33.18 -20.20
C ALA A 296 -8.02 -34.47 -19.79
N VAL A 297 -7.66 -34.58 -18.52
CA VAL A 297 -6.94 -35.75 -17.97
C VAL A 297 -7.88 -36.89 -17.66
N TYR A 298 -8.98 -36.66 -16.95
CA TYR A 298 -9.86 -37.69 -16.44
C TYR A 298 -11.04 -37.98 -17.36
N ARG A 299 -11.40 -37.04 -18.24
CA ARG A 299 -12.52 -37.08 -19.19
C ARG A 299 -13.86 -37.47 -18.57
N ARG A 300 -14.09 -36.99 -17.34
CA ARG A 300 -15.33 -37.24 -16.59
C ARG A 300 -15.91 -35.90 -16.08
N ILE A 301 -17.10 -35.54 -16.55
CA ILE A 301 -17.76 -34.26 -16.26
C ILE A 301 -18.13 -34.16 -14.78
N LEU A 302 -18.72 -35.21 -14.19
CA LEU A 302 -19.32 -35.14 -12.86
C LEU A 302 -18.24 -34.91 -11.76
N PRO A 303 -17.10 -35.67 -11.71
CA PRO A 303 -16.02 -35.37 -10.80
C PRO A 303 -15.41 -33.99 -11.02
N THR A 304 -15.34 -33.54 -12.29
CA THR A 304 -14.85 -32.21 -12.63
C THR A 304 -15.73 -31.11 -12.00
N LEU A 305 -17.05 -31.25 -12.03
CA LEU A 305 -17.97 -30.28 -11.42
C LEU A 305 -17.99 -30.29 -9.88
N LEU A 306 -17.53 -31.39 -9.26
CA LEU A 306 -17.43 -31.47 -7.81
C LEU A 306 -16.22 -30.71 -7.24
N LEU A 307 -15.15 -30.57 -8.03
CA LEU A 307 -13.92 -29.94 -7.60
C LEU A 307 -14.11 -28.49 -7.10
N PRO A 308 -14.77 -27.58 -7.84
CA PRO A 308 -15.01 -26.22 -7.38
C PRO A 308 -15.86 -26.17 -6.10
N LEU A 309 -16.77 -27.10 -5.92
CA LEU A 309 -17.61 -27.15 -4.72
C LEU A 309 -16.79 -27.49 -3.46
N ILE A 310 -15.83 -28.40 -3.58
CA ILE A 310 -14.92 -28.78 -2.49
C ILE A 310 -14.03 -27.60 -2.12
N ILE A 311 -13.48 -26.93 -3.12
CA ILE A 311 -12.62 -25.75 -2.92
C ILE A 311 -13.41 -24.62 -2.28
N ALA A 312 -14.59 -24.30 -2.82
CA ALA A 312 -15.47 -23.25 -2.29
C ALA A 312 -15.83 -23.51 -0.81
N ALA A 313 -16.07 -24.78 -0.47
CA ALA A 313 -16.34 -25.18 0.90
C ALA A 313 -15.11 -24.97 1.82
N GLY A 314 -13.91 -25.35 1.37
CA GLY A 314 -12.67 -25.12 2.13
C GLY A 314 -12.43 -23.63 2.36
N VAL A 315 -12.57 -22.81 1.32
CA VAL A 315 -12.45 -21.34 1.38
C VAL A 315 -13.49 -20.74 2.33
N ALA A 316 -14.76 -21.13 2.20
CA ALA A 316 -15.83 -20.59 3.04
C ALA A 316 -15.65 -20.94 4.53
N MET A 317 -15.20 -22.16 4.82
CA MET A 317 -14.90 -22.56 6.21
C MET A 317 -13.71 -21.80 6.78
N ALA A 318 -12.64 -21.55 5.98
CA ALA A 318 -11.50 -20.75 6.39
C ALA A 318 -11.91 -19.31 6.71
N LEU A 319 -12.67 -18.69 5.80
CA LEU A 319 -13.21 -17.34 5.99
C LEU A 319 -14.15 -17.25 7.19
N GLY A 320 -15.02 -18.24 7.36
CA GLY A 320 -15.95 -18.28 8.49
C GLY A 320 -15.20 -18.30 9.83
N ILE A 321 -14.18 -19.14 9.96
CA ILE A 321 -13.34 -19.17 11.17
C ILE A 321 -12.54 -17.87 11.34
N ALA A 322 -11.94 -17.37 10.25
CA ALA A 322 -11.22 -16.10 10.30
C ALA A 322 -12.13 -14.93 10.70
N GLY A 323 -13.38 -14.89 10.21
CA GLY A 323 -14.37 -13.89 10.57
C GLY A 323 -14.82 -13.93 12.05
N LEU A 324 -14.66 -15.10 12.71
CA LEU A 324 -14.87 -15.21 14.17
C LEU A 324 -13.64 -14.75 14.97
N LEU A 325 -12.45 -14.91 14.41
CA LEU A 325 -11.18 -14.62 15.11
C LEU A 325 -10.72 -13.17 14.91
N LEU A 326 -11.07 -12.56 13.79
CA LEU A 326 -10.62 -11.23 13.40
C LEU A 326 -11.77 -10.20 13.50
N PRO A 327 -11.51 -8.99 14.01
CA PRO A 327 -12.53 -7.94 14.09
C PRO A 327 -12.97 -7.43 12.71
N SER A 328 -12.07 -7.47 11.72
CA SER A 328 -12.32 -7.19 10.30
C SER A 328 -11.26 -7.88 9.46
N ILE A 329 -11.57 -8.15 8.18
CA ILE A 329 -10.66 -8.76 7.21
C ILE A 329 -10.37 -7.73 6.12
N HIS A 330 -9.11 -7.55 5.75
CA HIS A 330 -8.74 -6.61 4.70
C HIS A 330 -9.12 -7.13 3.31
N ILE A 331 -9.56 -6.24 2.42
CA ILE A 331 -9.95 -6.62 1.04
C ILE A 331 -8.80 -7.29 0.28
N ILE A 332 -7.55 -6.87 0.44
CA ILE A 332 -6.39 -7.53 -0.17
C ILE A 332 -6.28 -8.99 0.27
N SER A 333 -6.74 -9.33 1.48
CA SER A 333 -6.73 -10.71 1.96
C SER A 333 -7.63 -11.63 1.14
N PHE A 334 -8.59 -11.10 0.37
CA PHE A 334 -9.33 -11.88 -0.62
C PHE A 334 -8.46 -12.36 -1.79
N ALA A 335 -7.41 -11.63 -2.17
CA ALA A 335 -6.48 -12.12 -3.18
C ALA A 335 -5.82 -13.43 -2.74
N PHE A 336 -5.68 -13.63 -1.42
CA PHE A 336 -5.15 -14.87 -0.84
C PHE A 336 -6.11 -16.07 -1.01
N MET A 337 -7.37 -15.83 -1.37
CA MET A 337 -8.29 -16.91 -1.73
C MET A 337 -7.86 -17.64 -3.01
N ALA A 338 -7.26 -16.93 -3.96
CA ALA A 338 -6.68 -17.55 -5.16
C ALA A 338 -5.59 -18.57 -4.78
N LEU A 339 -4.82 -18.27 -3.70
CA LEU A 339 -3.85 -19.19 -3.11
C LEU A 339 -4.52 -20.50 -2.66
N ILE A 340 -5.62 -20.39 -1.93
CA ILE A 340 -6.32 -21.55 -1.41
C ILE A 340 -6.94 -22.37 -2.56
N ILE A 341 -7.36 -21.72 -3.64
CA ILE A 341 -7.87 -22.41 -4.84
C ILE A 341 -6.76 -23.28 -5.46
N GLY A 342 -5.57 -22.73 -5.64
CA GLY A 342 -4.42 -23.48 -6.15
C GLY A 342 -4.00 -24.63 -5.24
N LEU A 343 -3.75 -24.33 -3.95
CA LEU A 343 -3.27 -25.29 -2.95
C LEU A 343 -4.30 -26.34 -2.55
N GLY A 344 -5.57 -25.92 -2.47
CA GLY A 344 -6.65 -26.80 -2.03
C GLY A 344 -7.07 -27.84 -3.05
N THR A 345 -6.86 -27.58 -4.37
CA THR A 345 -7.16 -28.55 -5.44
C THR A 345 -6.28 -29.78 -5.37
N ASP A 346 -5.07 -29.65 -4.89
CA ASP A 346 -4.07 -30.72 -4.87
C ASP A 346 -4.57 -31.96 -4.13
N TYR A 347 -5.18 -31.78 -2.97
CA TYR A 347 -5.69 -32.88 -2.16
C TYR A 347 -6.79 -33.66 -2.90
N SER A 348 -7.70 -32.94 -3.55
CA SER A 348 -8.78 -33.55 -4.33
C SER A 348 -8.25 -34.29 -5.57
N ILE A 349 -7.25 -33.71 -6.25
CA ILE A 349 -6.60 -34.31 -7.42
C ILE A 349 -5.90 -35.60 -7.01
N HIS A 350 -5.07 -35.58 -5.97
CA HIS A 350 -4.34 -36.75 -5.53
C HIS A 350 -5.25 -37.89 -5.06
N LEU A 351 -6.29 -37.56 -4.30
CA LEU A 351 -7.28 -38.54 -3.83
C LEU A 351 -8.04 -39.13 -5.00
N TYR A 352 -8.51 -38.30 -5.93
CA TYR A 352 -9.26 -38.73 -7.09
C TYR A 352 -8.38 -39.50 -8.09
N ASP A 353 -7.15 -39.05 -8.34
CA ASP A 353 -6.19 -39.77 -9.22
C ASP A 353 -5.93 -41.20 -8.71
N ARG A 354 -5.74 -41.35 -7.39
CA ARG A 354 -5.57 -42.66 -6.79
C ARG A 354 -6.79 -43.54 -6.94
N PHE A 355 -7.98 -43.00 -6.60
CA PHE A 355 -9.24 -43.69 -6.74
C PHE A 355 -9.45 -44.15 -8.19
N HIS A 356 -9.30 -43.25 -9.16
CA HIS A 356 -9.45 -43.54 -10.59
C HIS A 356 -8.46 -44.62 -11.07
N SER A 357 -7.19 -44.52 -10.67
CA SER A 357 -6.15 -45.47 -11.05
C SER A 357 -6.45 -46.88 -10.53
N GLU A 358 -6.93 -47.00 -9.27
CA GLU A 358 -7.28 -48.30 -8.68
C GLU A 358 -8.55 -48.90 -9.32
N ARG A 359 -9.51 -48.05 -9.68
CA ARG A 359 -10.70 -48.47 -10.46
C ARG A 359 -10.31 -48.94 -11.87
N ALA A 360 -9.40 -48.22 -12.54
CA ALA A 360 -8.88 -48.64 -13.85
C ALA A 360 -8.09 -49.94 -13.79
N ALA A 361 -7.50 -50.31 -12.65
CA ALA A 361 -6.83 -51.58 -12.39
C ALA A 361 -7.81 -52.71 -12.08
N GLY A 362 -9.15 -52.45 -12.12
CA GLY A 362 -10.19 -53.47 -11.92
C GLY A 362 -10.62 -53.69 -10.47
N ARG A 363 -10.13 -52.91 -9.50
CA ARG A 363 -10.51 -53.05 -8.09
C ARG A 363 -11.94 -52.56 -7.84
N GLY A 364 -12.59 -53.15 -6.84
CA GLY A 364 -13.91 -52.69 -6.39
C GLY A 364 -13.91 -51.26 -5.88
N ALA A 365 -15.07 -50.58 -5.90
CA ALA A 365 -15.18 -49.18 -5.53
C ALA A 365 -14.78 -48.92 -4.07
N ASP A 366 -15.19 -49.80 -3.14
CA ASP A 366 -14.88 -49.66 -1.71
C ASP A 366 -13.38 -49.86 -1.42
N GLU A 367 -12.75 -50.84 -2.10
CA GLU A 367 -11.30 -51.08 -1.97
C GLU A 367 -10.49 -49.96 -2.56
N ALA A 368 -10.86 -49.50 -3.75
CA ALA A 368 -10.22 -48.35 -4.41
C ALA A 368 -10.30 -47.07 -3.54
N LEU A 369 -11.46 -46.83 -2.94
CA LEU A 369 -11.72 -45.70 -2.07
C LEU A 369 -10.90 -45.79 -0.76
N ARG A 370 -10.84 -47.02 -0.16
CA ARG A 370 -10.03 -47.25 1.03
C ARG A 370 -8.55 -46.96 0.79
N LEU A 371 -7.99 -47.44 -0.34
CA LEU A 371 -6.62 -47.18 -0.74
C LEU A 371 -6.37 -45.67 -1.00
N ALA A 372 -7.36 -44.99 -1.58
CA ALA A 372 -7.27 -43.56 -1.81
C ALA A 372 -7.31 -42.75 -0.50
N VAL A 373 -8.21 -43.09 0.44
CA VAL A 373 -8.39 -42.32 1.68
C VAL A 373 -7.34 -42.67 2.72
N VAL A 374 -7.03 -43.95 2.93
CA VAL A 374 -6.16 -44.41 4.00
C VAL A 374 -4.68 -44.35 3.59
N ASP A 375 -4.33 -44.94 2.46
CA ASP A 375 -2.91 -45.07 2.10
C ASP A 375 -2.37 -43.77 1.47
N THR A 376 -3.12 -43.16 0.56
CA THR A 376 -2.73 -41.87 -0.02
C THR A 376 -2.97 -40.72 0.98
N GLY A 377 -4.04 -40.81 1.77
CA GLY A 377 -4.42 -39.78 2.74
C GLY A 377 -3.35 -39.52 3.79
N HIS A 378 -2.54 -40.51 4.18
CA HIS A 378 -1.41 -40.31 5.08
C HIS A 378 -0.39 -39.31 4.51
N GLY A 379 -0.04 -39.46 3.24
CA GLY A 379 0.83 -38.50 2.56
C GLY A 379 0.19 -37.12 2.41
N LEU A 380 -1.11 -37.07 2.09
CA LEU A 380 -1.84 -35.81 1.97
C LEU A 380 -1.94 -35.04 3.29
N PHE A 381 -2.10 -35.76 4.42
CA PHE A 381 -2.10 -35.13 5.74
C PHE A 381 -0.76 -34.49 6.08
N THR A 382 0.33 -35.18 5.77
CA THR A 382 1.69 -34.64 5.93
C THR A 382 1.91 -33.44 5.01
N ALA A 383 1.52 -33.53 3.75
CA ALA A 383 1.58 -32.47 2.77
C ALA A 383 0.82 -31.21 3.23
N ALA A 384 -0.41 -31.38 3.72
CA ALA A 384 -1.18 -30.25 4.25
C ALA A 384 -0.53 -29.63 5.50
N ALA A 385 0.09 -30.44 6.36
CA ALA A 385 0.79 -29.92 7.53
C ALA A 385 2.07 -29.14 7.14
N THR A 386 2.86 -29.66 6.22
CA THR A 386 4.09 -28.99 5.71
C THR A 386 3.76 -27.71 4.95
N THR A 387 2.57 -27.61 4.35
CA THR A 387 2.08 -26.39 3.68
C THR A 387 1.46 -25.40 4.66
N ALA A 388 0.60 -25.84 5.59
CA ALA A 388 -0.10 -24.94 6.53
C ALA A 388 0.82 -24.32 7.58
N VAL A 389 1.79 -25.10 8.09
CA VAL A 389 2.67 -24.66 9.19
C VAL A 389 3.51 -23.42 8.83
N PRO A 390 4.15 -23.32 7.67
CA PRO A 390 4.87 -22.10 7.28
C PRO A 390 3.97 -20.88 7.18
N PHE A 391 2.71 -21.04 6.74
CA PHE A 391 1.76 -19.94 6.74
C PHE A 391 1.40 -19.54 8.17
N PHE A 392 1.11 -20.46 9.06
CA PHE A 392 0.87 -20.13 10.47
C PHE A 392 2.09 -19.48 11.15
N ALA A 393 3.31 -19.79 10.73
CA ALA A 393 4.51 -19.13 11.23
C ALA A 393 4.55 -17.63 10.90
N LEU A 394 3.88 -17.18 9.82
CA LEU A 394 3.75 -15.76 9.50
C LEU A 394 2.88 -15.00 10.51
N MET A 395 2.05 -15.70 11.29
CA MET A 395 1.22 -15.06 12.34
C MET A 395 2.03 -14.49 13.52
N VAL A 396 3.33 -14.80 13.60
CA VAL A 396 4.26 -14.16 14.55
C VAL A 396 4.52 -12.69 14.16
N SER A 397 4.18 -12.29 12.93
CA SER A 397 4.39 -10.95 12.43
C SER A 397 3.46 -9.91 13.07
N ASP A 398 4.01 -8.73 13.39
CA ASP A 398 3.24 -7.54 13.76
C ASP A 398 2.57 -6.86 12.54
N VAL A 399 2.88 -7.31 11.32
CA VAL A 399 2.29 -6.81 10.08
C VAL A 399 0.97 -7.54 9.84
N ARG A 400 -0.15 -6.82 9.94
CA ARG A 400 -1.50 -7.38 9.81
C ARG A 400 -1.70 -8.17 8.51
N ALA A 401 -1.16 -7.68 7.41
CA ALA A 401 -1.23 -8.39 6.12
C ALA A 401 -0.61 -9.80 6.19
N LEU A 402 0.55 -9.95 6.84
CA LEU A 402 1.22 -11.24 7.00
C LEU A 402 0.48 -12.14 7.99
N TYR A 403 -0.07 -11.56 9.06
CA TYR A 403 -0.89 -12.28 10.03
C TYR A 403 -2.16 -12.83 9.38
N GLU A 404 -2.92 -12.00 8.66
CA GLU A 404 -4.14 -12.43 7.95
C GLU A 404 -3.84 -13.45 6.87
N LEU A 405 -2.76 -13.27 6.10
CA LEU A 405 -2.28 -14.24 5.12
C LEU A 405 -2.02 -15.59 5.80
N GLY A 406 -1.23 -15.59 6.87
CA GLY A 406 -0.88 -16.80 7.61
C GLY A 406 -2.10 -17.54 8.11
N LEU A 407 -3.04 -16.83 8.72
CA LEU A 407 -4.28 -17.40 9.24
C LEU A 407 -5.18 -17.94 8.13
N LEU A 408 -5.48 -17.12 7.11
CA LEU A 408 -6.42 -17.49 6.05
C LEU A 408 -5.92 -18.65 5.20
N VAL A 409 -4.66 -18.59 4.77
CA VAL A 409 -4.11 -19.65 3.91
C VAL A 409 -3.85 -20.92 4.72
N GLY A 410 -3.31 -20.79 5.94
CA GLY A 410 -3.10 -21.93 6.81
C GLY A 410 -4.40 -22.69 7.12
N LEU A 411 -5.46 -21.97 7.49
CA LEU A 411 -6.80 -22.54 7.69
C LEU A 411 -7.37 -23.08 6.37
N GLY A 412 -7.20 -22.33 5.28
CA GLY A 412 -7.70 -22.70 3.95
C GLY A 412 -7.15 -24.03 3.48
N VAL A 413 -5.85 -24.27 3.65
CA VAL A 413 -5.18 -25.54 3.35
C VAL A 413 -5.78 -26.68 4.16
N LEU A 414 -5.91 -26.50 5.49
CA LEU A 414 -6.47 -27.51 6.36
C LEU A 414 -7.94 -27.81 6.04
N PHE A 415 -8.76 -26.78 5.86
CA PHE A 415 -10.17 -26.99 5.54
C PHE A 415 -10.38 -27.55 4.13
N SER A 416 -9.52 -27.25 3.17
CA SER A 416 -9.55 -27.89 1.85
C SER A 416 -9.22 -29.38 1.93
N LEU A 417 -8.24 -29.78 2.76
CA LEU A 417 -7.96 -31.18 3.05
C LEU A 417 -9.18 -31.88 3.67
N TYR A 418 -9.75 -31.30 4.74
CA TYR A 418 -10.92 -31.88 5.39
C TYR A 418 -12.16 -31.90 4.48
N ALA A 419 -12.38 -30.83 3.69
CA ALA A 419 -13.43 -30.82 2.69
C ALA A 419 -13.24 -31.96 1.67
N THR A 420 -11.99 -32.20 1.24
CA THR A 420 -11.69 -33.34 0.37
C THR A 420 -12.04 -34.68 1.04
N PHE A 421 -11.65 -34.90 2.30
CA PHE A 421 -11.87 -36.17 2.98
C PHE A 421 -13.34 -36.43 3.36
N PHE A 422 -14.09 -35.41 3.71
CA PHE A 422 -15.47 -35.57 4.18
C PHE A 422 -16.51 -35.40 3.07
N PHE A 423 -16.18 -34.71 1.99
CA PHE A 423 -17.13 -34.45 0.90
C PHE A 423 -16.90 -35.33 -0.32
N LEU A 424 -15.65 -35.55 -0.77
CA LEU A 424 -15.36 -36.31 -1.98
C LEU A 424 -15.72 -37.83 -1.86
N PRO A 425 -15.33 -38.57 -0.79
CA PRO A 425 -15.60 -40.00 -0.69
C PRO A 425 -17.08 -40.35 -0.73
N PRO A 426 -17.99 -39.71 0.07
CA PRO A 426 -19.43 -40.04 0.00
C PRO A 426 -20.03 -39.76 -1.38
N LEU A 427 -19.56 -38.71 -2.06
CA LEU A 427 -20.02 -38.40 -3.41
C LEU A 427 -19.51 -39.40 -4.44
N LEU A 428 -18.26 -39.86 -4.33
CA LEU A 428 -17.77 -40.95 -5.21
C LEU A 428 -18.56 -42.26 -5.04
N VAL A 429 -18.88 -42.64 -3.80
CA VAL A 429 -19.75 -43.81 -3.54
C VAL A 429 -21.12 -43.62 -4.15
N TYR A 430 -21.71 -42.43 -3.98
CA TYR A 430 -23.03 -42.14 -4.60
C TYR A 430 -22.97 -42.19 -6.13
N MET A 431 -21.91 -41.63 -6.71
CA MET A 431 -21.72 -41.61 -8.17
C MET A 431 -21.52 -43.01 -8.73
N GLU A 432 -20.70 -43.87 -8.09
CA GLU A 432 -20.46 -45.24 -8.53
C GLU A 432 -21.75 -46.07 -8.53
N ARG A 433 -22.64 -45.86 -7.51
CA ARG A 433 -23.91 -46.55 -7.41
C ARG A 433 -24.95 -46.07 -8.44
N ARG A 434 -24.95 -44.78 -8.78
CA ARG A 434 -25.97 -44.18 -9.63
C ARG A 434 -25.56 -44.09 -11.09
N PHE A 435 -24.23 -43.93 -11.36
CA PHE A 435 -23.67 -43.78 -12.69
C PHE A 435 -22.42 -44.67 -12.83
N PRO A 436 -22.57 -46.00 -12.84
CA PRO A 436 -21.43 -46.90 -13.04
C PRO A 436 -20.75 -46.56 -14.36
N ALA A 437 -19.42 -46.51 -14.34
CA ALA A 437 -18.65 -46.11 -15.49
C ALA A 437 -17.36 -46.94 -15.63
N ASP A 438 -16.95 -47.13 -16.89
CA ASP A 438 -15.67 -47.73 -17.20
C ASP A 438 -14.53 -46.74 -16.94
N TYR A 439 -13.55 -47.19 -16.19
CA TYR A 439 -12.35 -46.44 -15.89
C TYR A 439 -11.24 -46.80 -16.87
N ARG A 440 -10.80 -45.82 -17.64
CA ARG A 440 -9.70 -46.00 -18.58
C ARG A 440 -8.36 -45.60 -17.90
N PRO A 441 -7.25 -46.26 -18.26
CA PRO A 441 -5.93 -45.84 -17.79
C PRO A 441 -5.66 -44.39 -18.14
N ILE A 442 -5.13 -43.66 -17.18
CA ILE A 442 -4.83 -42.21 -17.34
C ILE A 442 -3.57 -42.07 -18.19
N PRO A 443 -3.48 -41.09 -19.13
CA PRO A 443 -2.31 -40.85 -19.94
C PRO A 443 -1.09 -40.50 -19.09
N GLY A 444 0.08 -40.94 -19.49
CA GLY A 444 1.36 -40.66 -18.76
C GLY A 444 1.91 -39.25 -18.96
N LEU A 445 1.22 -38.35 -19.69
CA LEU A 445 1.54 -36.92 -19.88
C LEU A 445 3.02 -36.65 -20.24
N GLY A 446 3.65 -37.53 -21.03
CA GLY A 446 5.05 -37.39 -21.44
C GLY A 446 6.10 -37.83 -20.41
N LEU A 447 5.69 -38.18 -19.17
CA LEU A 447 6.59 -38.52 -18.08
C LEU A 447 7.42 -39.77 -18.36
N ARG A 448 6.95 -40.65 -19.25
CA ARG A 448 7.75 -41.78 -19.73
C ARG A 448 9.04 -41.36 -20.45
N HIS A 449 8.95 -40.27 -21.25
CA HIS A 449 10.14 -39.74 -21.94
C HIS A 449 11.09 -39.05 -20.94
N VAL A 450 10.53 -38.37 -19.94
CA VAL A 450 11.33 -37.74 -18.86
C VAL A 450 12.10 -38.81 -18.06
N TRP A 451 11.44 -39.92 -17.69
CA TRP A 451 12.08 -41.02 -16.99
C TRP A 451 13.19 -41.64 -17.82
N ARG A 452 12.96 -41.91 -19.10
CA ARG A 452 13.96 -42.44 -20.01
C ARG A 452 15.15 -41.49 -20.22
N LEU A 453 14.88 -40.17 -20.32
CA LEU A 453 15.95 -39.16 -20.41
C LEU A 453 16.81 -39.14 -19.15
N ALA A 454 16.17 -39.13 -17.97
CA ALA A 454 16.87 -39.17 -16.68
C ALA A 454 17.67 -40.46 -16.49
N GLY A 455 17.16 -41.61 -16.95
CA GLY A 455 17.83 -42.89 -16.89
C GLY A 455 18.99 -43.03 -17.88
N ARG A 456 18.85 -42.47 -19.12
CA ARG A 456 19.85 -42.57 -20.20
C ARG A 456 21.02 -41.61 -20.01
N PHE A 457 20.76 -40.39 -19.53
CA PHE A 457 21.78 -39.35 -19.40
C PHE A 457 21.78 -38.71 -17.98
N PRO A 458 21.81 -39.50 -16.89
CA PRO A 458 21.60 -39.00 -15.55
C PRO A 458 22.65 -37.96 -15.13
N ARG A 459 23.93 -38.19 -15.45
CA ARG A 459 25.00 -37.23 -15.11
C ARG A 459 24.84 -35.90 -15.84
N ALA A 460 24.47 -35.94 -17.12
CA ALA A 460 24.26 -34.71 -17.90
C ALA A 460 23.09 -33.89 -17.35
N VAL A 461 21.96 -34.54 -17.03
CA VAL A 461 20.80 -33.88 -16.42
C VAL A 461 21.17 -33.22 -15.10
N VAL A 462 21.88 -33.95 -14.21
CA VAL A 462 22.32 -33.41 -12.92
C VAL A 462 23.31 -32.25 -13.12
N SER A 463 24.30 -32.37 -14.02
CA SER A 463 25.30 -31.31 -14.26
C SER A 463 24.66 -30.04 -14.83
N ILE A 464 23.74 -30.16 -15.78
CA ILE A 464 23.01 -29.02 -16.35
C ILE A 464 22.12 -28.34 -15.28
N SER A 465 21.47 -29.13 -14.44
CA SER A 465 20.66 -28.61 -13.36
C SER A 465 21.50 -27.83 -12.32
N ILE A 466 22.66 -28.40 -11.93
CA ILE A 466 23.59 -27.72 -11.00
C ILE A 466 24.10 -26.43 -11.62
N LEU A 467 24.50 -26.44 -12.90
CA LEU A 467 24.96 -25.24 -13.60
C LEU A 467 23.84 -24.15 -13.63
N ALA A 468 22.61 -24.56 -13.94
CA ALA A 468 21.46 -23.65 -13.94
C ALA A 468 21.22 -23.05 -12.55
N ILE A 469 21.28 -23.86 -11.49
CA ILE A 469 21.14 -23.41 -10.10
C ILE A 469 22.25 -22.41 -9.73
N ILE A 470 23.50 -22.67 -10.12
CA ILE A 470 24.64 -21.78 -9.86
C ILE A 470 24.44 -20.45 -10.61
N LEU A 471 24.10 -20.49 -11.90
CA LEU A 471 23.85 -19.28 -12.68
C LEU A 471 22.70 -18.45 -12.11
N MET A 472 21.59 -19.08 -11.74
CA MET A 472 20.47 -18.39 -11.13
C MET A 472 20.80 -17.94 -9.71
N GLY A 473 21.61 -18.68 -8.98
CA GLY A 473 22.14 -18.28 -7.67
C GLY A 473 23.00 -17.02 -7.73
N THR A 474 23.87 -16.92 -8.75
CA THR A 474 24.62 -15.66 -8.96
C THR A 474 23.73 -14.50 -9.39
N ALA A 475 22.71 -14.77 -10.21
CA ALA A 475 21.73 -13.74 -10.58
C ALA A 475 20.90 -13.28 -9.37
N SER A 476 20.54 -14.18 -8.47
CA SER A 476 19.73 -13.89 -7.28
C SER A 476 20.43 -12.94 -6.30
N THR A 477 21.77 -12.81 -6.34
CA THR A 477 22.49 -11.82 -5.52
C THR A 477 22.16 -10.38 -5.89
N ARG A 478 21.57 -10.16 -7.08
CA ARG A 478 21.09 -8.84 -7.53
C ARG A 478 19.64 -8.56 -7.15
N THR A 479 18.99 -9.47 -6.44
CA THR A 479 17.61 -9.27 -5.99
C THR A 479 17.57 -8.11 -5.00
N PHE A 480 16.68 -7.16 -5.24
CA PHE A 480 16.42 -6.03 -4.36
C PHE A 480 15.00 -6.15 -3.78
N PHE A 481 14.78 -5.46 -2.67
CA PHE A 481 13.45 -5.35 -2.07
C PHE A 481 12.82 -4.01 -2.47
N ASP A 482 11.72 -4.08 -3.22
CA ASP A 482 10.93 -2.90 -3.58
C ASP A 482 9.95 -2.57 -2.45
N GLY A 483 10.28 -1.55 -1.69
CA GLY A 483 9.46 -1.06 -0.57
C GLY A 483 8.54 0.10 -0.92
N GLU A 484 8.53 0.55 -2.17
CA GLU A 484 7.70 1.69 -2.58
C GLU A 484 6.24 1.27 -2.74
N LEU A 485 5.37 1.83 -1.90
CA LEU A 485 3.92 1.59 -1.96
C LEU A 485 3.31 2.04 -3.29
N LYS A 486 3.88 3.07 -3.91
CA LYS A 486 3.45 3.59 -5.22
C LYS A 486 3.55 2.53 -6.32
N ASN A 487 4.56 1.65 -6.28
CA ASN A 487 4.76 0.58 -7.25
C ASN A 487 3.73 -0.56 -7.14
N LEU A 488 2.98 -0.59 -6.05
CA LEU A 488 1.91 -1.57 -5.82
C LEU A 488 0.54 -1.10 -6.33
N GLN A 489 0.40 0.19 -6.66
CA GLN A 489 -0.87 0.79 -7.11
C GLN A 489 -1.06 0.63 -8.62
N PRO A 490 -2.32 0.62 -9.10
CA PRO A 490 -2.62 0.55 -10.52
C PRO A 490 -2.19 1.82 -11.25
N ARG A 491 -1.19 1.70 -12.14
CA ARG A 491 -0.59 2.84 -12.86
C ARG A 491 -1.52 3.49 -13.88
N HIS A 492 -2.61 2.82 -14.24
CA HIS A 492 -3.58 3.29 -15.23
C HIS A 492 -4.82 3.92 -14.59
N SER A 493 -4.94 3.93 -13.26
CA SER A 493 -6.09 4.54 -12.61
C SER A 493 -6.09 6.07 -12.81
N GLU A 494 -7.27 6.64 -12.98
CA GLU A 494 -7.43 8.10 -13.17
C GLU A 494 -6.80 8.86 -12.00
N ALA A 495 -6.99 8.37 -10.77
CA ALA A 495 -6.44 9.01 -9.58
C ALA A 495 -4.91 9.01 -9.57
N PHE A 496 -4.27 7.90 -9.97
CA PHE A 496 -2.81 7.81 -10.07
C PHE A 496 -2.25 8.76 -11.12
N LEU A 497 -2.86 8.79 -12.33
CA LEU A 497 -2.44 9.68 -13.41
C LEU A 497 -2.66 11.16 -13.06
N ALA A 498 -3.75 11.48 -12.37
CA ALA A 498 -4.00 12.83 -11.89
C ALA A 498 -2.96 13.25 -10.84
N GLN A 499 -2.61 12.36 -9.92
CA GLN A 499 -1.56 12.62 -8.94
C GLN A 499 -0.19 12.82 -9.59
N GLU A 500 0.16 12.02 -10.60
CA GLU A 500 1.40 12.19 -11.37
C GLU A 500 1.43 13.55 -12.09
N LYS A 501 0.29 14.02 -12.61
CA LYS A 501 0.18 15.36 -13.22
C LYS A 501 0.36 16.46 -12.18
N ILE A 502 -0.19 16.32 -10.96
CA ILE A 502 0.05 17.27 -9.85
C ILE A 502 1.54 17.34 -9.55
N GLU A 503 2.20 16.19 -9.40
CA GLU A 503 3.63 16.12 -9.13
C GLU A 503 4.46 16.77 -10.24
N ARG A 504 4.06 16.62 -11.49
CA ARG A 504 4.80 17.13 -12.67
C ARG A 504 4.62 18.63 -12.91
N HIS A 505 3.39 19.15 -12.79
CA HIS A 505 3.05 20.52 -13.19
C HIS A 505 2.94 21.50 -12.03
N LEU A 506 2.70 21.00 -10.82
CA LEU A 506 2.32 21.81 -9.67
C LEU A 506 3.21 21.60 -8.45
N SER A 507 4.08 20.61 -8.42
CA SER A 507 4.91 20.34 -7.25
C SER A 507 6.25 21.07 -7.32
N LEU A 508 6.60 21.78 -6.25
CA LEU A 508 7.93 22.41 -6.09
C LEU A 508 9.06 21.39 -5.93
N ALA A 509 8.74 20.22 -5.37
CA ALA A 509 9.63 19.08 -5.27
C ALA A 509 8.81 17.79 -5.07
N PRO A 510 9.27 16.67 -5.69
CA PRO A 510 8.51 15.42 -5.68
C PRO A 510 8.42 14.75 -4.31
N LYS A 511 9.28 15.13 -3.35
CA LYS A 511 9.39 14.49 -2.03
C LYS A 511 9.22 15.48 -0.89
N GLN A 512 8.51 15.02 0.16
CA GLN A 512 8.18 15.82 1.32
C GLN A 512 8.52 15.08 2.61
N LEU A 513 9.09 15.81 3.56
CA LEU A 513 9.28 15.40 4.95
C LEU A 513 8.49 16.35 5.85
N LEU A 514 7.84 15.83 6.86
CA LEU A 514 7.11 16.59 7.86
C LEU A 514 7.81 16.46 9.21
N VAL A 515 8.10 17.59 9.85
CA VAL A 515 8.58 17.65 11.23
C VAL A 515 7.47 18.20 12.09
N ALA A 516 7.03 17.42 13.09
CA ALA A 516 6.03 17.82 14.08
C ALA A 516 6.71 18.14 15.41
N ILE A 517 6.38 19.29 15.96
CA ILE A 517 6.88 19.80 17.24
C ILE A 517 5.67 19.95 18.17
N GLU A 518 5.67 19.19 19.24
CA GLU A 518 4.54 19.09 20.19
C GLU A 518 4.92 19.76 21.52
N GLY A 519 3.93 20.41 22.16
CA GLY A 519 4.14 21.01 23.48
C GLY A 519 2.86 21.62 24.06
N LYS A 520 2.85 21.87 25.36
CA LYS A 520 1.70 22.42 26.06
C LYS A 520 1.58 23.93 25.90
N GLU A 521 2.70 24.61 25.75
CA GLU A 521 2.76 26.08 25.64
C GLU A 521 3.10 26.51 24.21
N LEU A 522 2.31 27.39 23.65
CA LEU A 522 2.46 27.88 22.29
C LEU A 522 3.83 28.54 22.06
N ALA A 523 4.28 29.39 22.98
CA ALA A 523 5.54 30.08 22.87
C ALA A 523 6.75 29.11 22.84
N GLU A 524 6.70 28.00 23.59
CA GLU A 524 7.75 26.98 23.57
C GLU A 524 7.76 26.27 22.21
N VAL A 525 6.57 25.84 21.73
CA VAL A 525 6.44 25.14 20.45
C VAL A 525 6.97 25.99 19.30
N LEU A 526 6.64 27.30 19.27
CA LEU A 526 7.12 28.20 18.23
C LEU A 526 8.62 28.47 18.32
N ARG A 527 9.23 28.56 19.52
CA ARG A 527 10.67 28.67 19.67
C ARG A 527 11.39 27.43 19.16
N ARG A 528 10.86 26.24 19.45
CA ARG A 528 11.39 24.96 18.95
C ARG A 528 11.25 24.88 17.41
N ALA A 529 10.11 25.27 16.87
CA ALA A 529 9.88 25.34 15.42
C ALA A 529 10.87 26.30 14.72
N ALA A 530 11.19 27.44 15.34
CA ALA A 530 12.17 28.37 14.80
C ALA A 530 13.58 27.77 14.71
N ARG A 531 13.97 26.85 15.61
CA ARG A 531 15.26 26.13 15.52
C ARG A 531 15.25 25.18 14.32
N VAL A 532 14.13 24.49 14.08
CA VAL A 532 13.96 23.63 12.90
C VAL A 532 13.99 24.46 11.61
N ASP A 533 13.38 25.64 11.58
CA ASP A 533 13.50 26.59 10.46
C ASP A 533 14.94 27.00 10.19
N GLY A 534 15.75 27.21 11.24
CA GLY A 534 17.18 27.48 11.12
C GLY A 534 17.92 26.31 10.46
N LEU A 535 17.63 25.09 10.86
CA LEU A 535 18.17 23.89 10.23
C LEU A 535 17.76 23.79 8.77
N ALA A 536 16.48 23.92 8.47
CA ALA A 536 15.95 23.87 7.12
C ALA A 536 16.63 24.89 6.18
N ARG A 537 16.84 26.13 6.68
CA ARG A 537 17.56 27.18 5.96
C ARG A 537 19.00 26.79 5.66
N SER A 538 19.72 26.20 6.61
CA SER A 538 21.09 25.72 6.41
C SER A 538 21.17 24.64 5.33
N TRP A 539 20.22 23.70 5.32
CA TRP A 539 20.14 22.63 4.34
C TRP A 539 19.71 23.13 2.96
N GLN A 540 18.85 24.16 2.90
CA GLN A 540 18.55 24.85 1.64
C GLN A 540 19.78 25.57 1.08
N GLY A 541 20.56 26.23 1.94
CA GLY A 541 21.82 26.88 1.55
C GLY A 541 22.86 25.90 0.98
N ARG A 542 22.82 24.62 1.42
CA ARG A 542 23.63 23.50 0.86
C ARG A 542 23.04 22.95 -0.46
N GLY A 543 21.84 23.38 -0.89
CA GLY A 543 21.15 22.88 -2.07
C GLY A 543 20.45 21.53 -1.89
N SER A 544 20.44 20.98 -0.66
CA SER A 544 19.87 19.67 -0.35
C SER A 544 18.34 19.72 -0.17
N ILE A 545 17.80 20.84 0.33
CA ILE A 545 16.35 21.10 0.44
C ILE A 545 15.99 22.15 -0.61
N SER A 546 14.89 21.92 -1.35
CA SER A 546 14.40 22.89 -2.35
C SER A 546 13.70 24.08 -1.68
N SER A 547 12.83 23.78 -0.73
CA SER A 547 12.08 24.77 0.06
C SER A 547 11.56 24.14 1.34
N TRP A 548 11.07 24.97 2.27
CA TRP A 548 10.31 24.50 3.44
C TRP A 548 9.17 25.46 3.69
N SER A 549 8.19 25.02 4.45
CA SER A 549 7.03 25.82 4.86
C SER A 549 6.75 25.61 6.33
N SER A 550 6.61 26.69 7.08
CA SER A 550 6.34 26.70 8.50
C SER A 550 5.60 27.97 8.92
N LEU A 551 4.98 27.93 10.10
CA LEU A 551 4.39 29.14 10.68
C LEU A 551 5.45 30.21 10.98
N GLY A 552 6.69 29.82 11.32
CA GLY A 552 7.81 30.70 11.59
C GLY A 552 8.28 31.53 10.40
N GLN A 553 7.93 31.11 9.18
CA GLN A 553 8.13 31.92 7.98
C GLN A 553 7.11 33.06 7.83
N ILE A 554 5.97 32.94 8.50
CA ILE A 554 4.89 33.92 8.43
C ILE A 554 4.90 34.86 9.62
N ILE A 555 4.95 34.29 10.82
CA ILE A 555 4.89 35.02 12.09
C ILE A 555 6.17 34.79 12.87
N ASN A 556 6.85 35.87 13.22
CA ASN A 556 8.03 35.83 14.08
C ASN A 556 7.63 35.54 15.53
N ASN A 557 8.38 34.62 16.19
CA ASN A 557 8.28 34.45 17.63
C ASN A 557 8.75 35.69 18.38
N ARG A 558 8.48 35.77 19.68
CA ARG A 558 8.76 36.94 20.52
C ARG A 558 10.23 37.35 20.47
N ASP A 559 11.15 36.42 20.52
CA ASP A 559 12.59 36.72 20.52
C ASP A 559 13.02 37.40 19.21
N ARG A 560 12.52 36.90 18.08
CA ARG A 560 12.79 37.48 16.77
C ARG A 560 12.11 38.83 16.55
N GLN A 561 10.90 39.01 17.10
CA GLN A 561 10.24 40.32 17.11
C GLN A 561 11.06 41.37 17.83
N VAL A 562 11.64 41.06 19.01
CA VAL A 562 12.52 41.96 19.77
C VAL A 562 13.79 42.31 18.98
N GLU A 563 14.42 41.32 18.32
CA GLU A 563 15.57 41.53 17.45
C GLU A 563 15.27 42.51 16.33
N ILE A 564 14.17 42.27 15.60
CA ILE A 564 13.73 43.11 14.48
C ILE A 564 13.36 44.50 14.95
N SER A 565 12.60 44.61 16.05
CA SER A 565 12.25 45.92 16.63
C SER A 565 13.46 46.76 17.00
N ARG A 566 14.50 46.14 17.57
CA ARG A 566 15.77 46.82 17.87
C ARG A 566 16.47 47.25 16.58
N ALA A 567 16.51 46.40 15.58
CA ALA A 567 17.12 46.73 14.28
C ALA A 567 16.36 47.86 13.57
N ILE A 568 15.03 47.90 13.62
CA ILE A 568 14.19 48.98 13.09
C ILE A 568 14.49 50.27 13.86
N SER A 569 14.48 50.25 15.20
CA SER A 569 14.76 51.42 16.04
C SER A 569 16.16 51.97 15.82
N ALA A 570 17.17 51.11 15.65
CA ALA A 570 18.53 51.54 15.32
C ALA A 570 18.60 52.21 13.94
N GLY A 571 17.89 51.70 12.94
CA GLY A 571 17.85 52.24 11.58
C GLY A 571 17.06 53.54 11.46
N THR A 572 16.11 53.79 12.37
CA THR A 572 15.20 54.97 12.30
C THR A 572 15.52 56.03 13.40
N GLY A 573 16.49 55.79 14.23
CA GLY A 573 16.86 56.72 15.29
C GLY A 573 15.91 56.75 16.50
N GLY A 574 15.25 55.62 16.81
CA GLY A 574 14.47 55.47 18.04
C GLY A 574 12.98 55.13 17.87
N GLY A 575 12.45 55.12 16.65
CA GLY A 575 11.06 54.74 16.33
C GLY A 575 10.68 55.04 14.87
N LEU A 576 9.54 54.59 14.44
CA LEU A 576 9.09 54.85 13.08
C LEU A 576 8.81 56.33 12.85
N PRO A 577 9.31 56.97 11.78
CA PRO A 577 9.20 58.44 11.61
C PRO A 577 7.85 58.87 11.07
N VAL A 578 6.81 58.76 11.90
CA VAL A 578 5.40 58.95 11.57
C VAL A 578 5.08 60.40 11.18
N ALA A 579 5.76 61.40 11.81
CA ALA A 579 5.58 62.84 11.45
C ALA A 579 5.96 63.09 9.96
N GLY A 580 6.88 62.32 9.40
CA GLY A 580 7.24 62.39 7.99
C GLY A 580 6.12 61.95 7.05
N VAL A 581 5.29 61.00 7.49
CA VAL A 581 4.15 60.50 6.68
C VAL A 581 3.09 61.60 6.53
N SER A 582 2.68 62.28 7.59
CA SER A 582 1.74 63.40 7.52
C SER A 582 2.24 64.52 6.60
N ALA A 583 3.52 64.93 6.76
CA ALA A 583 4.12 65.91 5.90
C ALA A 583 4.22 65.51 4.42
N ALA A 584 4.40 64.20 4.14
CA ALA A 584 4.44 63.68 2.78
C ALA A 584 3.02 63.67 2.16
N LEU A 585 1.97 63.32 2.93
CA LEU A 585 0.59 63.39 2.51
C LEU A 585 0.19 64.79 2.08
N ASP A 586 0.55 65.79 2.91
CA ASP A 586 0.28 67.21 2.65
C ASP A 586 1.02 67.69 1.36
N ARG A 587 2.31 67.33 1.18
CA ARG A 587 3.05 67.69 -0.01
C ARG A 587 2.45 67.06 -1.29
N GLN A 588 1.90 65.86 -1.19
CA GLN A 588 1.29 65.18 -2.31
C GLN A 588 -0.20 65.52 -2.47
N GLY A 589 -0.78 66.39 -1.65
CA GLY A 589 -2.15 66.91 -1.72
C GLY A 589 -3.21 65.84 -1.41
N PHE A 590 -2.93 64.98 -0.45
CA PHE A 590 -3.90 64.05 0.12
C PHE A 590 -4.53 64.62 1.37
N GLU A 591 -5.82 64.40 1.53
CA GLU A 591 -6.49 64.64 2.81
C GLU A 591 -6.02 63.64 3.84
N SER A 592 -5.53 64.07 5.00
CA SER A 592 -4.97 63.22 6.04
C SER A 592 -6.02 62.32 6.73
N GLY A 593 -7.32 62.67 6.67
CA GLY A 593 -8.40 61.92 7.32
C GLY A 593 -8.44 60.40 7.06
N PRO A 594 -8.49 59.96 5.82
CA PRO A 594 -8.49 58.50 5.49
C PRO A 594 -7.26 57.75 5.97
N PHE A 595 -6.12 58.37 6.17
CA PHE A 595 -4.86 57.78 6.60
C PHE A 595 -4.65 57.85 8.12
N GLN A 596 -5.52 58.53 8.87
CA GLN A 596 -5.41 58.64 10.33
C GLN A 596 -5.30 57.31 11.07
N PRO A 597 -6.04 56.23 10.71
CA PRO A 597 -5.88 54.95 11.38
C PRO A 597 -4.48 54.38 11.26
N PHE A 598 -3.82 54.49 10.07
CA PHE A 598 -2.44 54.06 9.85
C PHE A 598 -1.46 54.93 10.66
N ILE A 599 -1.58 56.25 10.60
CA ILE A 599 -0.74 57.16 11.34
C ILE A 599 -0.85 56.93 12.84
N TYR A 600 -2.07 56.81 13.38
CA TYR A 600 -2.30 56.55 14.79
C TYR A 600 -1.71 55.23 15.26
N ALA A 601 -1.89 54.16 14.49
CA ALA A 601 -1.38 52.82 14.80
C ALA A 601 0.17 52.79 14.85
N LEU A 602 0.85 53.54 13.98
CA LEU A 602 2.29 53.68 14.01
C LEU A 602 2.81 54.62 15.09
N SER A 603 2.02 55.69 15.47
CA SER A 603 2.37 56.64 16.51
C SER A 603 2.17 56.07 17.90
N ALA A 604 1.32 55.09 18.07
CA ALA A 604 1.14 54.44 19.35
C ALA A 604 2.48 53.88 19.82
N GLY A 605 2.93 54.29 21.05
CA GLY A 605 4.24 53.97 21.58
C GLY A 605 4.66 52.49 21.65
N ASN A 606 3.75 51.60 21.26
CA ASN A 606 3.83 50.15 21.24
C ASN A 606 3.86 49.56 19.82
N ALA A 607 3.94 50.37 18.75
CA ALA A 607 3.94 49.83 17.36
C ALA A 607 5.06 48.81 17.11
N LEU A 608 6.22 48.96 17.77
CA LEU A 608 7.35 48.05 17.75
C LEU A 608 7.43 47.14 18.99
N SER A 609 6.46 47.17 19.89
CA SER A 609 6.43 46.26 21.03
C SER A 609 6.14 44.83 20.57
N PRO A 610 6.74 43.82 21.21
CA PRO A 610 6.43 42.42 20.88
C PRO A 610 4.97 42.11 21.12
N VAL A 611 4.32 41.49 20.11
CA VAL A 611 2.91 41.06 20.16
C VAL A 611 2.89 39.62 20.63
N PRO A 612 1.94 39.26 21.54
CA PRO A 612 1.74 37.86 21.90
C PRO A 612 1.42 37.00 20.68
N GLU A 613 2.01 35.81 20.60
CA GLU A 613 1.86 34.90 19.47
C GLU A 613 0.39 34.48 19.27
N GLU A 614 -0.36 34.33 20.37
CA GLU A 614 -1.81 34.00 20.35
C GLU A 614 -2.62 35.08 19.62
N GLU A 615 -2.33 36.36 19.86
CA GLU A 615 -3.01 37.47 19.16
C GLU A 615 -2.68 37.45 17.68
N ALA A 616 -1.41 37.28 17.33
CA ALA A 616 -0.96 37.24 15.95
C ALA A 616 -1.61 36.10 15.16
N ILE A 617 -1.67 34.91 15.77
CA ILE A 617 -2.33 33.73 15.20
C ILE A 617 -3.83 33.92 15.08
N ALA A 618 -4.47 34.47 16.09
CA ALA A 618 -5.91 34.77 16.05
C ALA A 618 -6.26 35.72 14.89
N ARG A 619 -5.43 36.73 14.66
CA ARG A 619 -5.59 37.67 13.52
C ARG A 619 -5.39 36.98 12.18
N LEU A 620 -4.37 36.08 12.08
CA LEU A 620 -4.13 35.30 10.88
C LEU A 620 -5.32 34.35 10.58
N LYS A 621 -5.86 33.70 11.60
CA LYS A 621 -7.03 32.82 11.49
C LYS A 621 -8.33 33.56 11.15
N ALA A 622 -8.43 34.85 11.49
CA ALA A 622 -9.55 35.72 11.11
C ALA A 622 -9.42 36.31 9.70
N SER A 623 -8.33 36.00 8.97
CA SER A 623 -8.02 36.48 7.63
C SER A 623 -8.25 35.37 6.58
N PRO A 624 -8.22 35.70 5.28
CA PRO A 624 -8.23 34.70 4.21
C PRO A 624 -7.04 33.72 4.27
N LEU A 625 -5.99 34.01 5.06
CA LEU A 625 -4.83 33.13 5.27
C LEU A 625 -5.06 32.09 6.38
N ARG A 626 -6.29 31.94 6.88
CA ARG A 626 -6.64 30.96 7.90
C ARG A 626 -6.17 29.54 7.53
N GLY A 627 -6.33 29.14 6.27
CA GLY A 627 -5.89 27.83 5.82
C GLY A 627 -4.39 27.58 6.00
N VAL A 628 -3.58 28.63 5.90
CA VAL A 628 -2.12 28.55 6.14
C VAL A 628 -1.83 28.35 7.61
N ALA A 629 -2.52 29.10 8.49
CA ALA A 629 -2.36 28.94 9.93
C ALA A 629 -2.80 27.53 10.40
N ASP A 630 -3.97 27.07 9.93
CA ASP A 630 -4.52 25.77 10.31
C ASP A 630 -3.68 24.61 9.77
N ARG A 631 -2.96 24.78 8.67
CA ARG A 631 -2.00 23.79 8.15
C ARG A 631 -0.76 23.63 9.02
N HIS A 632 -0.27 24.71 9.62
CA HIS A 632 1.00 24.71 10.35
C HIS A 632 0.86 24.65 11.85
N LEU A 633 -0.29 25.01 12.41
CA LEU A 633 -0.53 25.02 13.85
C LEU A 633 -1.88 24.44 14.21
N ILE A 634 -1.83 23.28 14.82
CA ILE A 634 -2.99 22.56 15.35
C ILE A 634 -3.01 22.71 16.87
N LYS A 635 -4.21 22.81 17.42
CA LYS A 635 -4.47 22.74 18.86
C LYS A 635 -5.47 21.64 19.12
N ASP A 636 -5.11 20.71 19.98
CA ASP A 636 -5.99 19.64 20.45
C ASP A 636 -6.03 19.59 21.99
N ALA A 637 -6.53 18.47 22.55
CA ALA A 637 -6.63 18.25 23.98
C ALA A 637 -5.26 18.10 24.66
N ASP A 638 -4.24 17.65 23.91
CA ASP A 638 -2.90 17.38 24.42
C ASP A 638 -1.98 18.60 24.35
N GLY A 639 -2.33 19.61 23.56
CA GLY A 639 -1.58 20.88 23.47
C GLY A 639 -1.53 21.46 22.05
N TYR A 640 -0.37 21.98 21.70
CA TYR A 640 -0.10 22.61 20.40
C TYR A 640 0.87 21.72 19.59
N HIS A 641 0.59 21.60 18.28
CA HIS A 641 1.42 20.90 17.31
C HIS A 641 1.81 21.87 16.21
N ALA A 642 3.08 22.23 16.12
CA ALA A 642 3.61 22.99 15.00
C ALA A 642 4.16 22.04 13.95
N LEU A 643 3.74 22.22 12.68
CA LEU A 643 4.12 21.41 11.54
C LEU A 643 5.06 22.19 10.62
N VAL A 644 6.23 21.61 10.35
CA VAL A 644 7.21 22.12 9.39
C VAL A 644 7.32 21.13 8.24
N PHE A 645 6.99 21.60 7.04
CA PHE A 645 7.05 20.82 5.82
C PHE A 645 8.35 21.13 5.06
N LEU A 646 9.12 20.10 4.74
CA LEU A 646 10.37 20.20 3.99
C LEU A 646 10.19 19.56 2.63
N TYR A 647 10.58 20.27 1.58
CA TYR A 647 10.46 19.81 0.19
C TYR A 647 11.86 19.57 -0.39
N TYR A 648 12.12 18.38 -0.93
CA TYR A 648 13.44 18.01 -1.42
C TYR A 648 13.38 17.18 -2.71
N LYS A 649 14.47 17.16 -3.46
CA LYS A 649 14.65 16.32 -4.64
C LYS A 649 15.19 14.96 -4.22
N GLU A 650 14.92 13.95 -5.01
CA GLU A 650 15.39 12.59 -4.78
C GLU A 650 16.92 12.47 -4.70
N THR A 651 17.61 13.29 -5.50
CA THR A 651 19.06 13.33 -5.53
C THR A 651 19.59 14.50 -4.69
N GLY A 652 20.52 14.22 -3.78
CA GLY A 652 21.22 15.25 -3.00
C GLY A 652 20.69 15.51 -1.58
N PHE A 653 19.63 14.83 -1.14
CA PHE A 653 19.15 14.89 0.24
C PHE A 653 19.53 13.62 1.01
N ASP A 654 20.43 13.78 2.00
CA ASP A 654 20.77 12.72 2.95
C ASP A 654 19.81 12.78 4.14
N GLN A 655 18.76 11.96 4.07
CA GLN A 655 17.74 11.89 5.12
C GLN A 655 18.32 11.47 6.47
N SER A 656 19.31 10.57 6.49
CA SER A 656 19.90 10.06 7.74
C SER A 656 20.68 11.15 8.45
N ALA A 657 21.48 11.91 7.71
CA ALA A 657 22.23 13.04 8.23
C ALA A 657 21.30 14.17 8.73
N PHE A 658 20.21 14.45 7.97
CA PHE A 658 19.22 15.43 8.41
C PHE A 658 18.55 15.03 9.74
N LEU A 659 18.10 13.77 9.85
CA LEU A 659 17.47 13.25 11.07
C LEU A 659 18.43 13.30 12.27
N HIS A 660 19.72 13.04 12.05
CA HIS A 660 20.73 13.13 13.09
C HIS A 660 20.95 14.59 13.55
N GLU A 661 21.10 15.53 12.62
CA GLU A 661 21.24 16.97 12.95
C GLU A 661 19.98 17.49 13.68
N LEU A 662 18.79 17.07 13.24
CA LEU A 662 17.52 17.42 13.86
C LEU A 662 17.43 16.90 15.31
N ALA A 663 17.81 15.65 15.55
CA ALA A 663 17.79 15.04 16.88
C ALA A 663 18.74 15.76 17.88
N VAL A 664 19.83 16.36 17.38
CA VAL A 664 20.72 17.19 18.19
C VAL A 664 20.07 18.52 18.56
N ILE A 665 19.32 19.14 17.63
CA ILE A 665 18.68 20.46 17.83
C ILE A 665 17.40 20.33 18.67
N ASP A 666 16.60 19.31 18.39
CA ASP A 666 15.35 19.03 19.10
C ASP A 666 15.09 17.52 19.19
N PRO A 667 15.55 16.85 20.26
CA PRO A 667 15.36 15.40 20.43
C PRO A 667 13.89 14.96 20.54
N ALA A 668 13.00 15.89 20.86
CA ALA A 668 11.57 15.62 21.00
C ALA A 668 10.77 15.89 19.70
N ALA A 669 11.43 16.40 18.66
CA ALA A 669 10.80 16.58 17.37
C ALA A 669 10.50 15.21 16.72
N ARG A 670 9.29 15.05 16.22
CA ARG A 670 8.88 13.83 15.53
C ARG A 670 8.90 14.08 14.02
N VAL A 671 9.28 13.07 13.26
CA VAL A 671 9.44 13.22 11.81
C VAL A 671 8.65 12.14 11.09
N THR A 672 8.00 12.52 9.99
CA THR A 672 7.32 11.61 9.10
C THR A 672 7.40 12.09 7.64
N GLY A 673 7.04 11.22 6.73
CA GLY A 673 6.97 11.46 5.29
C GLY A 673 6.72 10.14 4.57
N VAL A 674 6.17 10.20 3.38
CA VAL A 674 5.82 8.98 2.63
C VAL A 674 7.04 8.08 2.42
N ASP A 675 8.18 8.66 2.02
CA ASP A 675 9.43 7.89 1.81
C ASP A 675 9.98 7.29 3.10
N LEU A 676 9.97 8.07 4.20
CA LEU A 676 10.42 7.59 5.51
C LEU A 676 9.55 6.43 5.99
N VAL A 677 8.24 6.57 5.89
CA VAL A 677 7.28 5.53 6.26
C VAL A 677 7.46 4.31 5.36
N SER A 678 7.54 4.49 4.02
CA SER A 678 7.76 3.38 3.09
C SER A 678 9.05 2.62 3.38
N SER A 679 10.16 3.31 3.65
CA SER A 679 11.44 2.67 3.98
C SER A 679 11.39 1.91 5.31
N GLN A 680 10.76 2.47 6.34
CA GLN A 680 10.58 1.81 7.64
C GLN A 680 9.63 0.62 7.54
N LEU A 681 8.54 0.75 6.77
CA LEU A 681 7.62 -0.36 6.49
C LEU A 681 8.33 -1.47 5.74
N ALA A 682 9.11 -1.14 4.70
CA ALA A 682 9.90 -2.11 3.96
C ALA A 682 10.87 -2.88 4.87
N ALA A 683 11.58 -2.18 5.75
CA ALA A 683 12.48 -2.81 6.72
C ALA A 683 11.73 -3.71 7.71
N SER A 684 10.59 -3.24 8.23
CA SER A 684 9.75 -4.00 9.18
C SER A 684 9.16 -5.26 8.52
N VAL A 685 8.58 -5.13 7.34
CA VAL A 685 8.00 -6.28 6.61
C VAL A 685 9.10 -7.27 6.24
N ARG A 686 10.25 -6.80 5.74
CA ARG A 686 11.39 -7.67 5.44
C ARG A 686 11.86 -8.44 6.67
N HIS A 687 11.99 -7.78 7.82
CA HIS A 687 12.39 -8.42 9.07
C HIS A 687 11.37 -9.47 9.52
N ASN A 688 10.10 -9.09 9.61
CA ASN A 688 9.00 -9.98 10.03
C ASN A 688 8.82 -11.16 9.07
N PHE A 689 8.94 -10.92 7.76
CA PHE A 689 8.87 -11.96 6.75
C PHE A 689 10.01 -12.95 6.89
N LEU A 690 11.26 -12.48 7.03
CA LEU A 690 12.43 -13.35 7.23
C LEU A 690 12.29 -14.18 8.52
N LEU A 691 11.81 -13.57 9.60
CA LEU A 691 11.57 -14.28 10.85
C LEU A 691 10.53 -15.39 10.67
N GLY A 692 9.38 -15.08 10.06
CA GLY A 692 8.32 -16.05 9.76
C GLY A 692 8.79 -17.15 8.82
N PHE A 693 9.58 -16.81 7.80
CA PHE A 693 10.15 -17.76 6.85
C PHE A 693 11.15 -18.72 7.51
N ILE A 694 12.02 -18.21 8.40
CA ILE A 694 12.98 -19.04 9.15
C ILE A 694 12.23 -19.97 10.11
N ILE A 695 11.29 -19.44 10.90
CA ILE A 695 10.48 -20.24 11.83
C ILE A 695 9.70 -21.30 11.05
N GLY A 696 9.02 -20.91 9.98
CA GLY A 696 8.28 -21.83 9.11
C GLY A 696 9.17 -22.91 8.50
N GLY A 697 10.33 -22.52 7.97
CA GLY A 697 11.31 -23.46 7.41
C GLY A 697 11.84 -24.47 8.43
N LEU A 698 12.14 -24.00 9.66
CA LEU A 698 12.58 -24.88 10.76
C LEU A 698 11.46 -25.86 11.19
N LEU A 699 10.22 -25.39 11.24
CA LEU A 699 9.07 -26.24 11.57
C LEU A 699 8.80 -27.27 10.47
N VAL A 700 8.93 -26.91 9.19
CA VAL A 700 8.84 -27.86 8.07
C VAL A 700 9.97 -28.87 8.15
N LEU A 701 11.20 -28.42 8.41
CA LEU A 701 12.33 -29.33 8.60
C LEU A 701 12.09 -30.31 9.75
N PHE A 702 11.55 -29.82 10.87
CA PHE A 702 11.16 -30.66 12.01
C PHE A 702 10.08 -31.69 11.63
N LEU A 703 9.06 -31.27 10.87
CA LEU A 703 8.02 -32.17 10.38
C LEU A 703 8.59 -33.24 9.44
N LEU A 704 9.49 -32.84 8.51
CA LEU A 704 10.18 -33.78 7.61
C LEU A 704 11.09 -34.75 8.37
N LEU A 705 11.84 -34.28 9.37
CA LEU A 705 12.64 -35.11 10.29
C LEU A 705 11.76 -36.12 11.07
N SER A 706 10.54 -35.70 11.43
CA SER A 706 9.58 -36.57 12.11
C SER A 706 8.93 -37.57 11.17
N HIS A 707 8.85 -37.28 9.89
CA HIS A 707 8.24 -38.14 8.87
C HIS A 707 9.24 -39.11 8.28
N PHE A 708 10.49 -38.69 8.00
CA PHE A 708 11.52 -39.50 7.42
C PHE A 708 12.48 -40.07 8.46
N GLU A 709 12.76 -41.38 8.36
CA GLU A 709 13.72 -42.05 9.22
C GLU A 709 15.16 -41.87 8.77
N SER A 710 15.38 -41.29 7.55
CA SER A 710 16.70 -41.15 6.94
C SER A 710 16.98 -39.71 6.44
N PRO A 711 18.23 -39.23 6.56
CA PRO A 711 18.62 -37.90 6.02
C PRO A 711 18.42 -37.78 4.52
N GLY A 712 18.54 -38.88 3.77
CA GLY A 712 18.27 -38.90 2.33
C GLY A 712 16.86 -38.49 1.98
N GLY A 713 15.89 -38.83 2.85
CA GLY A 713 14.49 -38.40 2.64
C GLY A 713 14.28 -36.89 2.66
N ILE A 714 14.97 -36.26 3.57
CA ILE A 714 14.92 -34.80 3.71
C ILE A 714 15.55 -34.12 2.49
N PHE A 715 16.69 -34.66 2.01
CA PHE A 715 17.33 -34.18 0.80
C PHE A 715 16.39 -34.26 -0.41
N TYR A 716 15.71 -35.37 -0.62
CA TYR A 716 14.78 -35.52 -1.74
C TYR A 716 13.58 -34.58 -1.64
N ALA A 717 13.08 -34.29 -0.43
CA ALA A 717 12.00 -33.35 -0.22
C ALA A 717 12.43 -31.88 -0.43
N MET A 718 13.62 -31.51 0.09
CA MET A 718 14.07 -30.10 0.12
C MET A 718 14.83 -29.66 -1.14
N PHE A 719 15.46 -30.59 -1.88
CA PHE A 719 16.22 -30.24 -3.08
C PHE A 719 15.40 -29.47 -4.12
N PRO A 720 14.20 -29.92 -4.55
CA PRO A 720 13.39 -29.17 -5.51
C PRO A 720 12.97 -27.79 -4.99
N VAL A 721 12.70 -27.68 -3.68
CA VAL A 721 12.33 -26.43 -3.01
C VAL A 721 13.44 -25.40 -3.13
N ILE A 722 14.65 -25.77 -2.70
CA ILE A 722 15.81 -24.87 -2.69
C ILE A 722 16.18 -24.47 -4.12
N ALA A 723 16.24 -25.45 -5.04
CA ALA A 723 16.56 -25.22 -6.44
C ALA A 723 15.51 -24.30 -7.11
N GLY A 724 14.23 -24.55 -6.86
CA GLY A 724 13.13 -23.75 -7.38
C GLY A 724 13.15 -22.32 -6.85
N ALA A 725 13.32 -22.13 -5.53
CA ALA A 725 13.38 -20.82 -4.90
C ALA A 725 14.60 -19.99 -5.41
N VAL A 726 15.77 -20.58 -5.49
CA VAL A 726 16.97 -19.91 -6.04
C VAL A 726 16.76 -19.52 -7.50
N THR A 727 16.16 -20.40 -8.29
CA THR A 727 15.89 -20.14 -9.71
C THR A 727 14.84 -19.04 -9.88
N MET A 728 13.78 -19.05 -9.06
CA MET A 728 12.76 -17.99 -9.04
C MET A 728 13.41 -16.62 -8.77
N LEU A 729 14.19 -16.51 -7.70
CA LEU A 729 14.86 -15.26 -7.33
C LEU A 729 15.83 -14.79 -8.43
N GLY A 730 16.58 -15.72 -9.03
CA GLY A 730 17.49 -15.42 -10.12
C GLY A 730 16.78 -14.88 -11.35
N ILE A 731 15.68 -15.51 -11.77
CA ILE A 731 14.88 -15.04 -12.93
C ILE A 731 14.22 -13.70 -12.63
N MET A 732 13.63 -13.53 -11.43
CA MET A 732 13.06 -12.25 -11.03
C MET A 732 14.10 -11.13 -11.10
N ALA A 733 15.32 -11.37 -10.60
CA ALA A 733 16.41 -10.40 -10.67
C ALA A 733 16.81 -10.07 -12.12
N LEU A 734 16.89 -11.08 -13.01
CA LEU A 734 17.19 -10.88 -14.44
C LEU A 734 16.08 -10.11 -15.18
N CYS A 735 14.83 -10.29 -14.77
CA CYS A 735 13.69 -9.54 -15.30
C CYS A 735 13.52 -8.14 -14.67
N GLY A 736 14.39 -7.72 -13.75
CA GLY A 736 14.28 -6.45 -13.03
C GLY A 736 13.12 -6.42 -12.03
N MET A 737 12.60 -7.58 -11.63
CA MET A 737 11.49 -7.70 -10.67
C MET A 737 12.04 -7.81 -9.24
N GLY A 738 11.80 -6.78 -8.43
CA GLY A 738 12.15 -6.80 -7.00
C GLY A 738 11.20 -7.69 -6.18
N LEU A 739 11.71 -8.15 -5.03
CA LEU A 739 10.83 -8.67 -3.99
C LEU A 739 10.05 -7.51 -3.38
N ASN A 740 8.77 -7.70 -3.16
CA ASN A 740 7.90 -6.72 -2.50
C ASN A 740 7.05 -7.38 -1.41
N PHE A 741 6.23 -6.59 -0.73
CA PHE A 741 5.36 -7.04 0.35
C PHE A 741 4.44 -8.21 -0.05
N MET A 742 4.06 -8.28 -1.34
CA MET A 742 3.08 -9.24 -1.83
C MET A 742 3.75 -10.50 -2.39
N ASN A 743 4.77 -10.38 -3.23
CA ASN A 743 5.38 -11.54 -3.89
C ASN A 743 6.35 -12.33 -3.00
N ALA A 744 6.87 -11.73 -1.92
CA ALA A 744 7.74 -12.43 -0.97
C ALA A 744 7.07 -13.66 -0.34
N MET A 745 5.74 -13.65 -0.15
CA MET A 745 4.98 -14.79 0.39
C MET A 745 5.05 -16.06 -0.48
N VAL A 746 5.36 -15.90 -1.77
CA VAL A 746 5.51 -17.04 -2.70
C VAL A 746 6.66 -17.97 -2.25
N LEU A 747 7.70 -17.43 -1.59
CA LEU A 747 8.77 -18.27 -1.02
C LEU A 747 8.23 -19.23 0.04
N VAL A 748 7.30 -18.77 0.88
CA VAL A 748 6.64 -19.63 1.89
C VAL A 748 5.82 -20.72 1.20
N THR A 749 5.12 -20.35 0.14
CA THR A 749 4.31 -21.27 -0.68
C THR A 749 5.17 -22.36 -1.31
N ILE A 750 6.35 -21.99 -1.87
CA ILE A 750 7.29 -22.94 -2.48
C ILE A 750 7.83 -23.91 -1.44
N VAL A 751 8.11 -23.47 -0.22
CA VAL A 751 8.58 -24.35 0.85
C VAL A 751 7.53 -25.41 1.18
N GLY A 752 6.26 -25.01 1.31
CA GLY A 752 5.17 -25.94 1.59
C GLY A 752 5.00 -26.96 0.45
N MET A 753 4.60 -26.50 -0.73
CA MET A 753 4.28 -27.36 -1.87
C MET A 753 5.48 -28.10 -2.46
N GLY A 754 6.62 -27.43 -2.54
CA GLY A 754 7.80 -28.03 -3.15
C GLY A 754 8.29 -29.23 -2.37
N SER A 755 8.17 -29.22 -1.03
CA SER A 755 8.47 -30.36 -0.19
C SER A 755 7.56 -31.56 -0.49
N ASP A 756 6.30 -31.32 -0.83
CA ASP A 756 5.32 -32.34 -1.16
C ASP A 756 5.67 -33.06 -2.47
N TYR A 757 6.17 -32.33 -3.47
CA TYR A 757 6.62 -32.93 -4.74
C TYR A 757 7.74 -33.94 -4.52
N GLY A 758 8.72 -33.57 -3.74
CA GLY A 758 9.81 -34.48 -3.39
C GLY A 758 9.36 -35.67 -2.54
N LEU A 759 8.46 -35.41 -1.58
CA LEU A 759 7.87 -36.43 -0.70
C LEU A 759 7.14 -37.52 -1.51
N HIS A 760 6.20 -37.08 -2.39
CA HIS A 760 5.40 -37.99 -3.19
C HIS A 760 6.24 -38.84 -4.15
N LEU A 761 7.24 -38.24 -4.80
CA LEU A 761 8.13 -38.98 -5.70
C LEU A 761 8.96 -40.00 -4.93
N ARG A 762 9.54 -39.65 -3.79
CA ARG A 762 10.34 -40.57 -3.01
C ARG A 762 9.55 -41.79 -2.51
N HIS A 763 8.38 -41.55 -1.89
CA HIS A 763 7.57 -42.64 -1.34
C HIS A 763 7.20 -43.69 -2.36
N ARG A 764 7.06 -43.33 -3.63
CA ARG A 764 6.67 -44.27 -4.67
C ARG A 764 7.80 -44.82 -5.49
N VAL A 765 8.91 -44.08 -5.68
CA VAL A 765 9.99 -44.48 -6.55
C VAL A 765 11.09 -45.25 -5.80
N VAL A 766 11.43 -44.82 -4.59
CA VAL A 766 12.56 -45.37 -3.81
C VAL A 766 12.17 -46.58 -2.93
N ALA A 767 10.90 -46.70 -2.54
CA ALA A 767 10.46 -47.68 -1.53
C ALA A 767 10.20 -49.10 -2.03
N ALA A 768 10.58 -49.49 -3.26
CA ALA A 768 10.26 -50.84 -3.75
C ALA A 768 11.18 -51.32 -4.88
N ASP A 769 11.07 -52.63 -5.13
CA ASP A 769 11.70 -53.42 -6.17
C ASP A 769 11.97 -52.65 -7.49
N PRO A 770 13.16 -52.76 -8.12
CA PRO A 770 13.47 -52.11 -9.40
C PRO A 770 12.50 -52.41 -10.54
N GLN A 771 11.87 -53.60 -10.50
CA GLN A 771 10.82 -53.96 -11.45
C GLN A 771 9.55 -53.17 -11.20
N GLY A 772 9.22 -52.19 -12.10
CA GLY A 772 8.03 -51.31 -11.99
C GLY A 772 8.28 -49.89 -11.53
N SER A 773 9.53 -49.47 -11.37
CA SER A 773 9.89 -48.09 -10.98
C SER A 773 9.42 -47.04 -12.02
N GLU A 774 9.43 -47.35 -13.32
CA GLU A 774 8.92 -46.48 -14.40
C GLU A 774 7.42 -46.19 -14.19
N GLU A 775 6.61 -47.23 -13.98
CA GLU A 775 5.14 -47.08 -13.82
C GLU A 775 4.80 -46.26 -12.56
N ARG A 776 5.50 -46.54 -11.45
CA ARG A 776 5.34 -45.80 -10.19
C ARG A 776 5.77 -44.36 -10.31
N PHE A 777 6.85 -44.06 -11.05
CA PHE A 777 7.26 -42.69 -11.34
C PHE A 777 6.21 -41.98 -12.18
N ILE A 778 5.66 -42.62 -13.22
CA ILE A 778 4.62 -42.04 -14.07
C ILE A 778 3.38 -41.68 -13.23
N GLN A 779 2.96 -42.56 -12.32
CA GLN A 779 1.80 -42.27 -11.45
C GLN A 779 2.06 -41.12 -10.47
N ALA A 780 3.20 -41.15 -9.75
CA ALA A 780 3.54 -40.09 -8.80
C ALA A 780 3.84 -38.76 -9.49
N GLY A 781 4.62 -38.81 -10.58
CA GLY A 781 4.99 -37.62 -11.36
C GLY A 781 3.80 -36.95 -12.04
N ARG A 782 2.80 -37.77 -12.48
CA ARG A 782 1.55 -37.22 -13.03
C ARG A 782 0.81 -36.39 -11.98
N ALA A 783 0.67 -36.90 -10.76
CA ALA A 783 0.03 -36.16 -9.68
C ALA A 783 0.79 -34.87 -9.36
N VAL A 784 2.11 -34.92 -9.28
CA VAL A 784 2.97 -33.72 -9.09
C VAL A 784 2.81 -32.73 -10.25
N LEU A 785 2.80 -33.21 -11.51
CA LEU A 785 2.62 -32.34 -12.68
C LEU A 785 1.24 -31.65 -12.67
N LEU A 786 0.20 -32.39 -12.35
CA LEU A 786 -1.16 -31.84 -12.28
C LEU A 786 -1.27 -30.82 -11.15
N SER A 787 -0.73 -31.11 -9.95
CA SER A 787 -0.66 -30.19 -8.85
C SER A 787 0.06 -28.90 -9.25
N ALA A 788 1.24 -29.00 -9.85
CA ALA A 788 1.98 -27.84 -10.32
C ALA A 788 1.19 -27.01 -11.35
N LEU A 789 0.58 -27.67 -12.33
CA LEU A 789 -0.22 -27.01 -13.36
C LEU A 789 -1.47 -26.32 -12.78
N THR A 790 -2.16 -26.96 -11.83
CA THR A 790 -3.34 -26.36 -11.18
C THR A 790 -2.96 -25.19 -10.26
N THR A 791 -1.81 -25.26 -9.62
CA THR A 791 -1.30 -24.15 -8.81
C THR A 791 -0.84 -22.99 -9.69
N ILE A 792 -0.15 -23.26 -10.80
CA ILE A 792 0.20 -22.23 -11.80
C ILE A 792 -1.10 -21.64 -12.39
N ALA A 793 -2.12 -22.45 -12.64
CA ALA A 793 -3.41 -21.95 -13.10
C ALA A 793 -4.11 -21.09 -12.02
N GLY A 794 -4.05 -21.50 -10.76
CA GLY A 794 -4.63 -20.80 -9.62
C GLY A 794 -3.98 -19.44 -9.39
N PHE A 795 -2.72 -19.48 -9.05
CA PHE A 795 -1.93 -18.30 -8.73
C PHE A 795 -1.36 -17.56 -9.93
N GLY A 796 -0.91 -18.32 -10.91
CA GLY A 796 -0.28 -17.77 -12.08
C GLY A 796 -1.22 -16.92 -12.92
N SER A 797 -2.54 -17.13 -12.79
CA SER A 797 -3.55 -16.27 -13.40
C SER A 797 -3.46 -14.83 -12.87
N LEU A 798 -2.99 -14.62 -11.64
CA LEU A 798 -2.73 -13.29 -11.08
C LEU A 798 -1.69 -12.49 -11.88
N ALA A 799 -0.81 -13.17 -12.65
CA ALA A 799 0.15 -12.51 -13.54
C ALA A 799 -0.53 -11.69 -14.66
N LEU A 800 -1.79 -11.97 -14.95
CA LEU A 800 -2.61 -11.26 -15.94
C LEU A 800 -3.41 -10.11 -15.33
N ALA A 801 -3.31 -9.87 -14.03
CA ALA A 801 -4.00 -8.78 -13.36
C ALA A 801 -3.36 -7.42 -13.73
N ASP A 802 -4.19 -6.42 -13.95
CA ASP A 802 -3.74 -5.04 -14.16
C ASP A 802 -3.20 -4.38 -12.88
N TYR A 803 -3.49 -4.98 -11.72
CA TYR A 803 -3.00 -4.54 -10.42
C TYR A 803 -1.58 -5.06 -10.18
N PRO A 804 -0.53 -4.19 -10.15
CA PRO A 804 0.87 -4.64 -10.12
C PRO A 804 1.22 -5.53 -8.93
N ALA A 805 0.63 -5.28 -7.76
CA ALA A 805 0.81 -6.11 -6.59
C ALA A 805 0.37 -7.56 -6.83
N LEU A 806 -0.80 -7.76 -7.45
CA LEU A 806 -1.32 -9.10 -7.79
C LEU A 806 -0.50 -9.75 -8.89
N ALA A 807 -0.16 -9.00 -9.95
CA ALA A 807 0.66 -9.49 -11.05
C ALA A 807 2.03 -9.98 -10.58
N SER A 808 2.65 -9.30 -9.62
CA SER A 808 3.94 -9.69 -9.04
C SER A 808 3.88 -11.04 -8.31
N ILE A 809 2.77 -11.33 -7.61
CA ILE A 809 2.51 -12.65 -7.00
C ILE A 809 2.42 -13.72 -8.09
N GLY A 810 1.64 -13.46 -9.14
CA GLY A 810 1.44 -14.41 -10.24
C GLY A 810 2.74 -14.79 -10.93
N TRP A 811 3.58 -13.81 -11.29
CA TRP A 811 4.86 -14.07 -11.93
C TRP A 811 5.83 -14.83 -11.02
N ALA A 812 5.96 -14.41 -9.75
CA ALA A 812 6.81 -15.13 -8.79
C ALA A 812 6.36 -16.59 -8.63
N THR A 813 5.04 -16.84 -8.57
CA THR A 813 4.48 -18.20 -8.46
C THR A 813 4.75 -19.03 -9.71
N ASN A 814 4.55 -18.46 -10.91
CA ASN A 814 4.82 -19.16 -12.17
C ASN A 814 6.26 -19.63 -12.23
N PHE A 815 7.21 -18.76 -11.88
CA PHE A 815 8.62 -19.15 -11.83
C PHE A 815 8.90 -20.13 -10.69
N GLY A 816 8.46 -19.83 -9.48
CA GLY A 816 8.75 -20.62 -8.30
C GLY A 816 8.20 -22.05 -8.37
N VAL A 817 6.91 -22.20 -8.61
CA VAL A 817 6.24 -23.50 -8.70
C VAL A 817 6.69 -24.28 -9.95
N GLY A 818 6.79 -23.58 -11.09
CA GLY A 818 7.18 -24.18 -12.35
C GLY A 818 8.58 -24.79 -12.27
N PHE A 819 9.58 -24.06 -11.76
CA PHE A 819 10.92 -24.59 -11.62
C PHE A 819 11.06 -25.62 -10.50
N THR A 820 10.33 -25.48 -9.40
CA THR A 820 10.29 -26.51 -8.35
C THR A 820 9.76 -27.84 -8.90
N ALA A 821 8.67 -27.81 -9.66
CA ALA A 821 8.12 -28.98 -10.33
C ALA A 821 9.08 -29.54 -11.38
N LEU A 822 9.75 -28.69 -12.14
CA LEU A 822 10.75 -29.11 -13.13
C LEU A 822 11.92 -29.86 -12.45
N PHE A 823 12.48 -29.32 -11.36
CA PHE A 823 13.54 -29.98 -10.62
C PHE A 823 13.07 -31.30 -9.97
N ALA A 824 11.83 -31.33 -9.46
CA ALA A 824 11.25 -32.56 -8.91
C ALA A 824 11.06 -33.63 -9.98
N LEU A 825 10.53 -33.29 -11.15
CA LEU A 825 10.18 -34.26 -12.18
C LEU A 825 11.35 -34.68 -13.07
N VAL A 826 12.35 -33.81 -13.32
CA VAL A 826 13.44 -34.03 -14.25
C VAL A 826 14.74 -34.34 -13.51
N THR A 827 15.11 -33.50 -12.53
CA THR A 827 16.42 -33.63 -11.87
C THR A 827 16.42 -34.70 -10.79
N LEU A 828 15.37 -34.76 -9.99
CA LEU A 828 15.31 -35.72 -8.88
C LEU A 828 15.41 -37.19 -9.32
N PRO A 829 14.69 -37.63 -10.37
CA PRO A 829 14.88 -39.00 -10.91
C PRO A 829 16.30 -39.27 -11.36
N ALA A 830 16.96 -38.29 -12.01
CA ALA A 830 18.36 -38.45 -12.45
C ALA A 830 19.32 -38.55 -11.25
N VAL A 831 19.09 -37.78 -10.19
CA VAL A 831 19.86 -37.88 -8.93
C VAL A 831 19.67 -39.23 -8.28
N ILE A 832 18.43 -39.76 -8.23
CA ILE A 832 18.17 -41.12 -7.71
C ILE A 832 18.98 -42.16 -8.49
N VAL A 833 18.99 -42.13 -9.83
CA VAL A 833 19.74 -43.06 -10.69
C VAL A 833 21.24 -42.93 -10.48
N VAL A 834 21.79 -41.72 -10.28
CA VAL A 834 23.24 -41.52 -10.03
C VAL A 834 23.64 -42.11 -8.68
N LEU A 835 22.84 -41.86 -7.63
CA LEU A 835 23.14 -42.32 -6.27
C LEU A 835 22.96 -43.83 -6.12
N ASP A 836 21.99 -44.44 -6.79
CA ASP A 836 21.74 -45.86 -6.81
C ASP A 836 22.93 -46.59 -7.48
N LYS A 837 23.44 -46.08 -8.63
CA LYS A 837 24.64 -46.60 -9.30
C LYS A 837 25.93 -46.46 -8.49
N ALA A 838 25.98 -45.48 -7.58
CA ALA A 838 27.13 -45.26 -6.69
C ALA A 838 27.11 -46.16 -5.44
N GLY A 839 26.09 -47.00 -5.25
CA GLY A 839 25.96 -47.90 -4.10
C GLY A 839 25.78 -47.21 -2.74
N GLN A 840 25.53 -45.91 -2.73
CA GLN A 840 25.52 -45.09 -1.50
C GLN A 840 24.20 -45.08 -0.77
N PHE A 841 23.12 -45.63 -1.35
CA PHE A 841 21.77 -45.61 -0.73
C PHE A 841 21.08 -46.98 -0.91
N ARG A 842 21.61 -48.01 -0.27
CA ARG A 842 20.83 -49.20 0.09
C ARG A 842 20.34 -48.99 1.52
N VAL A 843 19.11 -48.47 1.72
CA VAL A 843 18.27 -48.70 2.91
C VAL A 843 16.84 -48.82 2.47
#